data_23b8eb876c87f34cbefe7ab1566b8172
#
_entry.id   23b8eb876c87f34cbefe7ab1566b8172
#
_cell.length_a   1.000
_cell.length_b   1.000
_cell.length_c   1.000
_cell.angle_alpha   90.00
_cell.angle_beta   90.00
_cell.angle_gamma   90.00
#
_symmetry.space_group_name_H-M   'P 1'
#
loop_
_entity.id
_entity.type
_entity.pdbx_description
1 polymer ?
#
loop_
_entity_poly.entity_id
_entity_poly.type
_entity_poly.pdbx_seq_one_letter_code
_entity_poly.pdbx_strand_id
1 'polypeptide(L)'
;MIQPYFLQNSKAEYTNYEQYAIEMVQNIRIPDSIPLDGNQDGMTDNITLVIDGRAESMGDPLWAKAFQVGGLYLGDTPVGSINLMSSYTLLSSTIFSGVGTLCHEFLHSIGYPDLYRKDSSSGNPVGQWDLMATNSIFLQYPLAYQRYAVSGWLDAKTITTAGTYTLQPASSSTGDRLYLLKTPFSDTEFFAVEYRIPGKQYSEELDCKIYGEGMVVYRVNTAVQGNYRSDTDGIYVFRPDETTLNAGGGDLTRSCYGGKNAPDSIGSTDLESTFADGALVYSDGTNSGIALHDIQLNGDGTLSFSADFADVSDRLLWQNVDSVNFPADQTGYDMVTGDDGKLYLLSANTDGATLYCVENDTLQPVSTVLSGTMYNPKLAFSNGTPYLLWQDSQYFLHLNRWNSTSGVWQDCYTGTELAQYADIAADNSGVYVTYTTGSFPYVLHAFRFDNAAGTVSLLGDVIADNACNMEIAAANGSIGIGYRDLNDNNVPKLAVWDGTAWNTTTLSEQDCGTISVLADGNSIWVVPSGGKTDVFRWESGTVTNIPLPEAVQGRAFQMTPAVAQGNFYMTVNAQNPEEFVLYGLNKDGTWSLTGNPIAQSMVNQPVLAAQKQALYCLYATSDLQMQLKKLTLETETPAVTGDVNGDGTANLADTVLLQKYLLGETALTAAQAKAADLQADDSINGFDLAVLRQLLTKVA
;
A
#
# COMPACT_ATOMS: atom_id res chain seq x y z
N MET A 1 -14.07 41.45 -5.83
CA MET A 1 -14.60 42.60 -6.62
C MET A 1 -15.66 42.10 -7.56
N ILE A 2 -16.80 42.79 -7.66
CA ILE A 2 -17.87 42.42 -8.58
C ILE A 2 -17.72 43.31 -9.81
N GLN A 3 -17.50 42.73 -10.98
CA GLN A 3 -17.48 43.44 -12.25
C GLN A 3 -18.59 42.88 -13.14
N PRO A 4 -19.61 43.65 -13.52
CA PRO A 4 -20.62 43.19 -14.46
C PRO A 4 -20.03 43.16 -15.88
N TYR A 5 -20.29 42.09 -16.59
CA TYR A 5 -19.94 41.88 -17.97
C TYR A 5 -21.16 41.38 -18.75
N PHE A 6 -21.41 41.89 -19.93
CA PHE A 6 -22.50 41.44 -20.80
C PHE A 6 -21.94 40.42 -21.80
N LEU A 7 -22.38 39.17 -21.68
CA LEU A 7 -22.01 38.09 -22.61
C LEU A 7 -22.45 38.47 -24.04
N GLN A 8 -21.61 38.18 -25.02
CA GLN A 8 -21.81 38.56 -26.41
C GLN A 8 -22.88 37.69 -27.11
N ASN A 9 -23.06 36.44 -26.65
CA ASN A 9 -23.98 35.50 -27.23
C ASN A 9 -25.11 35.14 -26.23
N SER A 10 -26.21 34.58 -26.75
CA SER A 10 -27.27 34.02 -25.92
C SER A 10 -26.85 32.65 -25.35
N LYS A 11 -27.51 32.20 -24.26
CA LYS A 11 -27.24 30.90 -23.65
C LYS A 11 -27.22 29.75 -24.66
N ALA A 12 -28.10 29.78 -25.66
CA ALA A 12 -28.22 28.69 -26.66
C ALA A 12 -27.04 28.61 -27.64
N GLU A 13 -26.21 29.66 -27.72
CA GLU A 13 -25.04 29.70 -28.60
C GLU A 13 -23.76 29.24 -27.92
N TYR A 14 -23.74 29.10 -26.57
CA TYR A 14 -22.64 28.51 -25.84
C TYR A 14 -22.85 26.99 -25.76
N THR A 15 -21.87 26.22 -26.23
CA THR A 15 -21.94 24.75 -26.29
C THR A 15 -21.39 24.08 -25.04
N ASN A 16 -20.55 24.81 -24.26
CA ASN A 16 -19.98 24.31 -23.00
C ASN A 16 -19.67 25.47 -22.04
N TYR A 17 -19.38 25.15 -20.82
CA TYR A 17 -19.08 26.10 -19.74
C TYR A 17 -17.71 26.81 -19.89
N GLU A 18 -16.75 26.22 -20.58
CA GLU A 18 -15.43 26.82 -20.81
C GLU A 18 -15.52 28.05 -21.66
N GLN A 19 -16.45 28.11 -22.62
CA GLN A 19 -16.66 29.29 -23.47
C GLN A 19 -17.07 30.52 -22.66
N TYR A 20 -17.91 30.34 -21.63
CA TYR A 20 -18.24 31.42 -20.69
C TYR A 20 -16.99 31.91 -19.96
N ALA A 21 -16.18 30.97 -19.43
CA ALA A 21 -14.99 31.29 -18.66
C ALA A 21 -13.98 32.06 -19.53
N ILE A 22 -13.71 31.58 -20.74
CA ILE A 22 -12.76 32.18 -21.66
C ILE A 22 -13.21 33.61 -21.99
N GLU A 23 -14.48 33.78 -22.41
CA GLU A 23 -15.01 35.12 -22.78
C GLU A 23 -14.96 36.10 -21.60
N MET A 24 -15.44 35.69 -20.43
CA MET A 24 -15.49 36.55 -19.25
C MET A 24 -14.09 36.93 -18.76
N VAL A 25 -13.18 35.93 -18.60
CA VAL A 25 -11.82 36.19 -18.11
C VAL A 25 -11.03 37.08 -19.04
N GLN A 26 -11.16 36.93 -20.37
CA GLN A 26 -10.51 37.79 -21.35
C GLN A 26 -11.01 39.24 -21.33
N ASN A 27 -12.19 39.50 -20.79
CA ASN A 27 -12.80 40.84 -20.74
C ASN A 27 -12.85 41.43 -19.31
N ILE A 28 -12.41 40.73 -18.29
CA ILE A 28 -12.27 41.23 -16.92
C ILE A 28 -11.03 42.16 -16.84
N ARG A 29 -11.17 43.29 -16.17
CA ARG A 29 -10.05 44.15 -15.78
C ARG A 29 -9.92 44.18 -14.28
N ILE A 30 -8.81 43.69 -13.78
CA ILE A 30 -8.50 43.68 -12.36
C ILE A 30 -7.54 44.84 -12.06
N PRO A 31 -7.81 45.67 -11.05
CA PRO A 31 -6.85 46.67 -10.60
C PRO A 31 -5.55 46.04 -10.11
N ASP A 32 -4.41 46.62 -10.43
CA ASP A 32 -3.07 46.17 -10.05
C ASP A 32 -2.88 46.06 -8.52
N SER A 33 -3.76 46.69 -7.73
CA SER A 33 -3.73 46.62 -6.27
C SER A 33 -4.30 45.34 -5.68
N ILE A 34 -4.89 44.46 -6.51
CA ILE A 34 -5.46 43.18 -6.05
C ILE A 34 -4.47 42.06 -6.38
N PRO A 35 -3.90 41.39 -5.36
CA PRO A 35 -3.08 40.22 -5.61
C PRO A 35 -3.95 39.10 -6.19
N LEU A 36 -3.49 38.48 -7.26
CA LEU A 36 -4.18 37.37 -7.92
C LEU A 36 -3.70 36.03 -7.45
N ASP A 37 -2.49 35.97 -6.93
CA ASP A 37 -1.76 34.78 -6.46
C ASP A 37 -1.31 35.04 -5.01
N GLY A 38 -2.17 34.74 -4.06
CA GLY A 38 -1.93 34.97 -2.64
C GLY A 38 -1.06 33.89 -1.99
N ASN A 39 -1.09 32.68 -2.53
CA ASN A 39 -0.31 31.53 -2.06
C ASN A 39 1.09 31.45 -2.72
N GLN A 40 1.34 32.28 -3.77
CA GLN A 40 2.59 32.37 -4.52
C GLN A 40 2.97 31.09 -5.29
N ASP A 41 1.97 30.36 -5.80
CA ASP A 41 2.17 29.17 -6.64
C ASP A 41 2.30 29.48 -8.14
N GLY A 42 2.18 30.77 -8.51
CA GLY A 42 2.31 31.24 -9.89
C GLY A 42 0.99 31.23 -10.66
N MET A 43 -0.14 30.92 -10.03
CA MET A 43 -1.47 30.89 -10.63
C MET A 43 -2.44 31.80 -9.88
N THR A 44 -3.58 32.10 -10.48
CA THR A 44 -4.65 32.79 -9.72
C THR A 44 -5.27 31.82 -8.72
N ASP A 45 -5.51 32.26 -7.47
CA ASP A 45 -6.09 31.39 -6.42
C ASP A 45 -7.48 30.88 -6.82
N ASN A 46 -8.38 31.75 -7.20
CA ASN A 46 -9.73 31.41 -7.65
C ASN A 46 -10.41 32.54 -8.39
N ILE A 47 -11.21 32.22 -9.40
CA ILE A 47 -12.13 33.13 -10.07
C ILE A 47 -13.54 32.58 -9.96
N THR A 48 -14.45 33.30 -9.33
CA THR A 48 -15.88 32.92 -9.29
C THR A 48 -16.67 33.73 -10.32
N LEU A 49 -17.27 33.04 -11.27
CA LEU A 49 -18.12 33.60 -12.32
C LEU A 49 -19.60 33.40 -11.96
N VAL A 50 -20.36 34.48 -11.81
CA VAL A 50 -21.80 34.43 -11.58
C VAL A 50 -22.51 34.89 -12.83
N ILE A 51 -23.24 33.98 -13.50
CA ILE A 51 -23.91 34.26 -14.76
C ILE A 51 -25.42 34.36 -14.51
N ASP A 52 -26.04 35.42 -15.03
CA ASP A 52 -27.49 35.58 -14.93
C ASP A 52 -28.19 34.53 -15.80
N GLY A 53 -29.03 33.72 -15.18
CA GLY A 53 -29.74 32.66 -15.83
C GLY A 53 -30.01 31.44 -14.93
N ARG A 54 -30.54 30.41 -15.54
CA ARG A 54 -30.90 29.14 -14.86
C ARG A 54 -30.29 27.94 -15.60
N ALA A 55 -29.72 27.02 -14.84
CA ALA A 55 -29.38 25.71 -15.33
C ALA A 55 -30.62 24.80 -15.32
N GLU A 56 -30.89 24.10 -16.42
CA GLU A 56 -32.08 23.20 -16.55
C GLU A 56 -31.75 21.76 -16.16
N SER A 57 -30.50 21.35 -16.25
CA SER A 57 -30.03 19.99 -15.93
C SER A 57 -28.53 19.98 -15.63
N MET A 58 -28.00 18.85 -15.14
CA MET A 58 -26.56 18.66 -14.90
C MET A 58 -25.67 18.84 -16.16
N GLY A 59 -26.23 18.61 -17.36
CA GLY A 59 -25.53 18.85 -18.63
C GLY A 59 -25.59 20.27 -19.13
N ASP A 60 -26.33 21.17 -18.46
CA ASP A 60 -26.48 22.56 -18.85
C ASP A 60 -25.14 23.30 -18.62
N PRO A 61 -24.69 24.15 -19.57
CA PRO A 61 -23.48 24.97 -19.41
C PRO A 61 -23.48 25.86 -18.17
N LEU A 62 -24.64 26.26 -17.64
CA LEU A 62 -24.79 27.05 -16.41
C LEU A 62 -24.89 26.22 -15.10
N TRP A 63 -24.76 24.89 -15.19
CA TRP A 63 -24.71 24.09 -13.98
C TRP A 63 -23.50 24.48 -13.14
N ALA A 64 -23.71 24.68 -11.84
CA ALA A 64 -22.62 25.04 -10.90
C ALA A 64 -21.51 23.98 -10.93
N LYS A 65 -20.27 24.44 -11.00
CA LYS A 65 -19.08 23.58 -11.02
C LYS A 65 -17.78 24.33 -10.80
N ALA A 66 -16.78 23.63 -10.27
CA ALA A 66 -15.39 24.06 -10.27
C ALA A 66 -14.63 23.34 -11.40
N PHE A 67 -13.73 24.06 -12.08
CA PHE A 67 -12.94 23.53 -13.20
C PHE A 67 -11.71 24.39 -13.49
N GLN A 68 -10.85 23.92 -14.38
CA GLN A 68 -9.69 24.64 -14.91
C GLN A 68 -9.78 24.72 -16.43
N VAL A 69 -9.22 25.80 -17.01
CA VAL A 69 -9.10 25.96 -18.46
C VAL A 69 -7.64 26.16 -18.80
N GLY A 70 -7.04 25.20 -19.48
CA GLY A 70 -5.64 25.26 -19.89
C GLY A 70 -5.34 26.43 -20.82
N GLY A 71 -4.23 27.16 -20.58
CA GLY A 71 -3.80 28.28 -21.42
C GLY A 71 -4.63 29.55 -21.26
N LEU A 72 -5.45 29.68 -20.23
CA LEU A 72 -6.19 30.88 -19.91
C LEU A 72 -5.36 31.75 -18.93
N TYR A 73 -5.32 33.05 -19.18
CA TYR A 73 -4.56 34.04 -18.39
C TYR A 73 -5.44 35.21 -17.98
N LEU A 74 -5.19 35.74 -16.79
CA LEU A 74 -5.72 36.99 -16.31
C LEU A 74 -4.55 37.99 -16.15
N GLY A 75 -4.41 38.92 -17.13
CA GLY A 75 -3.15 39.66 -17.29
C GLY A 75 -2.01 38.69 -17.67
N ASP A 76 -0.94 38.72 -16.90
CA ASP A 76 0.22 37.81 -17.08
C ASP A 76 0.17 36.56 -16.19
N THR A 77 -0.86 36.41 -15.33
CA THR A 77 -0.99 35.31 -14.40
C THR A 77 -1.86 34.18 -14.98
N PRO A 78 -1.38 32.91 -15.05
CA PRO A 78 -2.20 31.79 -15.45
C PRO A 78 -3.43 31.65 -14.54
N VAL A 79 -4.56 31.27 -15.11
CA VAL A 79 -5.79 31.05 -14.34
C VAL A 79 -5.73 29.66 -13.70
N GLY A 80 -5.82 29.62 -12.37
CA GLY A 80 -5.90 28.40 -11.58
C GLY A 80 -7.30 27.79 -11.61
N SER A 81 -8.06 27.95 -10.53
CA SER A 81 -9.40 27.40 -10.40
C SER A 81 -10.49 28.42 -10.77
N ILE A 82 -11.51 27.96 -11.46
CA ILE A 82 -12.70 28.74 -11.83
C ILE A 82 -13.93 28.07 -11.24
N ASN A 83 -14.74 28.85 -10.51
CA ASN A 83 -16.08 28.44 -10.09
C ASN A 83 -17.12 29.12 -10.96
N LEU A 84 -18.06 28.36 -11.50
CA LEU A 84 -19.19 28.90 -12.26
C LEU A 84 -20.48 28.66 -11.48
N MET A 85 -21.26 29.75 -11.33
CA MET A 85 -22.57 29.75 -10.67
C MET A 85 -23.60 30.45 -11.53
N SER A 86 -24.81 29.88 -11.63
CA SER A 86 -25.94 30.69 -12.15
C SER A 86 -26.51 31.58 -11.07
N SER A 87 -27.00 32.77 -11.44
CA SER A 87 -27.68 33.67 -10.50
C SER A 87 -28.89 32.98 -9.86
N TYR A 88 -29.60 32.15 -10.61
CA TYR A 88 -30.75 31.41 -10.12
C TYR A 88 -30.35 30.42 -9.03
N THR A 89 -29.26 29.67 -9.20
CA THR A 89 -28.74 28.75 -8.20
C THR A 89 -28.28 29.49 -6.94
N LEU A 90 -27.52 30.57 -7.09
CA LEU A 90 -26.99 31.36 -5.98
C LEU A 90 -28.10 32.02 -5.15
N LEU A 91 -29.12 32.59 -5.80
CA LEU A 91 -30.22 33.30 -5.14
C LEU A 91 -31.39 32.38 -4.74
N SER A 92 -31.32 31.12 -5.05
CA SER A 92 -32.38 30.17 -4.73
C SER A 92 -32.54 30.00 -3.22
N SER A 93 -33.77 29.98 -2.77
CA SER A 93 -34.15 29.69 -1.38
C SER A 93 -34.51 28.22 -1.18
N THR A 94 -34.31 27.37 -2.18
CA THR A 94 -34.58 25.93 -2.08
C THR A 94 -33.46 25.23 -1.31
N ILE A 95 -33.80 24.13 -0.64
CA ILE A 95 -32.86 23.35 0.19
C ILE A 95 -31.74 22.66 -0.59
N PHE A 96 -31.75 22.70 -1.94
CA PHE A 96 -30.76 22.04 -2.81
C PHE A 96 -29.86 23.03 -3.57
N SER A 97 -29.78 24.29 -3.14
CA SER A 97 -29.03 25.31 -3.86
C SER A 97 -28.73 26.51 -2.96
N GLY A 98 -28.10 27.52 -3.49
CA GLY A 98 -27.77 28.75 -2.75
C GLY A 98 -26.30 28.80 -2.32
N VAL A 99 -26.05 29.43 -1.17
CA VAL A 99 -24.69 29.67 -0.68
C VAL A 99 -23.90 28.39 -0.45
N GLY A 100 -24.57 27.29 -0.08
CA GLY A 100 -23.91 26.01 0.11
C GLY A 100 -23.29 25.47 -1.17
N THR A 101 -23.96 25.63 -2.31
CA THR A 101 -23.36 25.26 -3.61
C THR A 101 -22.13 26.11 -3.92
N LEU A 102 -22.19 27.42 -3.66
CA LEU A 102 -21.02 28.28 -3.84
C LEU A 102 -19.84 27.83 -2.97
N CYS A 103 -20.09 27.52 -1.69
CA CYS A 103 -19.06 27.05 -0.79
C CYS A 103 -18.51 25.68 -1.21
N HIS A 104 -19.37 24.76 -1.69
CA HIS A 104 -18.98 23.48 -2.22
C HIS A 104 -18.01 23.62 -3.42
N GLU A 105 -18.40 24.42 -4.44
CA GLU A 105 -17.55 24.66 -5.60
C GLU A 105 -16.23 25.37 -5.22
N PHE A 106 -16.28 26.28 -4.24
CA PHE A 106 -15.08 26.94 -3.75
C PHE A 106 -14.13 25.96 -3.03
N LEU A 107 -14.66 25.01 -2.25
CA LEU A 107 -13.84 23.99 -1.59
C LEU A 107 -13.08 23.10 -2.59
N HIS A 108 -13.64 22.84 -3.77
CA HIS A 108 -12.89 22.18 -4.84
C HIS A 108 -11.63 22.94 -5.24
N SER A 109 -11.67 24.29 -5.22
CA SER A 109 -10.50 25.12 -5.56
C SER A 109 -9.33 24.96 -4.58
N ILE A 110 -9.59 24.49 -3.37
CA ILE A 110 -8.56 24.20 -2.36
C ILE A 110 -8.35 22.69 -2.15
N GLY A 111 -8.85 21.85 -3.08
CA GLY A 111 -8.52 20.44 -3.15
C GLY A 111 -9.51 19.46 -2.50
N TYR A 112 -10.66 19.92 -2.00
CA TYR A 112 -11.66 19.00 -1.43
C TYR A 112 -12.33 18.19 -2.55
N PRO A 113 -12.37 16.84 -2.47
CA PRO A 113 -13.06 16.01 -3.44
C PRO A 113 -14.56 15.91 -3.13
N ASP A 114 -15.34 15.50 -4.13
CA ASP A 114 -16.73 15.11 -3.92
C ASP A 114 -16.84 13.86 -3.04
N LEU A 115 -17.75 13.91 -2.06
CA LEU A 115 -18.05 12.80 -1.15
C LEU A 115 -19.42 12.16 -1.42
N TYR A 116 -20.01 12.42 -2.57
CA TYR A 116 -21.20 11.74 -3.10
C TYR A 116 -20.82 10.83 -4.27
N ARG A 117 -21.61 9.78 -4.49
CA ARG A 117 -21.43 8.91 -5.66
C ARG A 117 -22.12 9.50 -6.88
N LYS A 118 -21.49 9.36 -8.05
CA LYS A 118 -22.04 9.86 -9.32
C LYS A 118 -23.41 9.23 -9.62
N ASP A 119 -23.56 7.95 -9.36
CA ASP A 119 -24.83 7.25 -9.44
C ASP A 119 -25.54 7.30 -8.09
N SER A 120 -26.54 8.17 -7.99
CA SER A 120 -27.32 8.33 -6.75
C SER A 120 -28.10 7.07 -6.36
N SER A 121 -28.33 6.12 -7.29
CA SER A 121 -28.95 4.83 -6.98
C SER A 121 -28.02 3.88 -6.22
N SER A 122 -26.72 4.15 -6.21
CA SER A 122 -25.71 3.34 -5.52
C SER A 122 -25.56 3.66 -4.03
N GLY A 123 -26.45 4.49 -3.46
CA GLY A 123 -26.47 4.86 -2.04
C GLY A 123 -25.73 6.15 -1.71
N ASN A 124 -25.72 6.52 -0.44
CA ASN A 124 -25.10 7.75 0.05
C ASN A 124 -24.09 7.44 1.18
N PRO A 125 -22.79 7.51 0.91
CA PRO A 125 -21.76 7.16 1.91
C PRO A 125 -21.69 8.13 3.09
N VAL A 126 -21.91 9.43 2.90
CA VAL A 126 -21.63 10.48 3.88
C VAL A 126 -22.85 11.33 4.23
N GLY A 127 -23.65 11.72 3.25
CA GLY A 127 -24.86 12.52 3.45
C GLY A 127 -24.60 13.92 4.00
N GLN A 128 -25.46 14.36 4.93
CA GLN A 128 -25.40 15.72 5.49
C GLN A 128 -24.27 15.94 6.52
N TRP A 129 -23.39 14.94 6.73
CA TRP A 129 -22.22 15.12 7.57
C TRP A 129 -21.12 15.98 6.95
N ASP A 130 -21.15 16.16 5.62
CA ASP A 130 -20.14 16.92 4.90
C ASP A 130 -20.74 17.77 3.78
N LEU A 131 -20.26 19.00 3.64
CA LEU A 131 -20.66 19.92 2.58
C LEU A 131 -20.33 19.38 1.18
N MET A 132 -19.27 18.57 1.04
CA MET A 132 -18.87 17.94 -0.22
C MET A 132 -19.72 16.72 -0.58
N ALA A 133 -20.54 16.22 0.34
CA ALA A 133 -21.51 15.16 0.07
C ALA A 133 -22.92 15.68 -0.20
N THR A 134 -23.33 16.73 0.52
CA THR A 134 -24.66 17.34 0.37
C THR A 134 -24.57 18.83 0.63
N ASN A 135 -24.84 19.63 -0.37
CA ASN A 135 -24.89 21.09 -0.23
C ASN A 135 -26.32 21.62 -0.25
N SER A 136 -26.55 22.74 0.42
CA SER A 136 -27.85 23.41 0.48
C SER A 136 -27.70 24.87 0.88
N ILE A 137 -28.83 25.57 1.13
CA ILE A 137 -28.80 26.90 1.75
C ILE A 137 -28.30 26.88 3.21
N PHE A 138 -28.30 25.69 3.83
CA PHE A 138 -27.78 25.49 5.19
C PHE A 138 -26.41 24.85 5.08
N LEU A 139 -25.43 25.49 5.71
CA LEU A 139 -24.05 25.05 5.65
C LEU A 139 -23.75 24.07 6.78
N GLN A 140 -22.95 23.05 6.47
CA GLN A 140 -22.32 22.18 7.42
C GLN A 140 -20.80 22.24 7.30
N TYR A 141 -20.11 21.87 8.36
CA TYR A 141 -18.67 21.68 8.30
C TYR A 141 -18.34 20.52 7.36
N PRO A 142 -17.25 20.59 6.57
CA PRO A 142 -16.59 19.39 6.09
C PRO A 142 -16.20 18.50 7.27
N LEU A 143 -16.14 17.17 7.07
CA LEU A 143 -15.66 16.23 8.07
C LEU A 143 -14.27 16.63 8.58
N ALA A 144 -14.03 16.37 9.86
CA ALA A 144 -12.78 16.78 10.50
C ALA A 144 -11.54 16.25 9.80
N TYR A 145 -11.61 15.03 9.24
CA TYR A 145 -10.51 14.49 8.43
C TYR A 145 -10.21 15.34 7.20
N GLN A 146 -11.23 15.79 6.46
CA GLN A 146 -11.03 16.67 5.30
C GLN A 146 -10.39 18.01 5.71
N ARG A 147 -10.84 18.60 6.83
CA ARG A 147 -10.26 19.83 7.37
C ARG A 147 -8.82 19.67 7.86
N TYR A 148 -8.45 18.47 8.31
CA TYR A 148 -7.08 18.09 8.68
C TYR A 148 -6.23 17.85 7.43
N ALA A 149 -6.64 16.91 6.57
CA ALA A 149 -5.80 16.38 5.51
C ALA A 149 -5.67 17.32 4.29
N VAL A 150 -6.73 18.06 3.96
CA VAL A 150 -6.74 18.91 2.75
C VAL A 150 -6.30 20.34 3.08
N SER A 151 -6.86 20.96 4.13
CA SER A 151 -6.63 22.37 4.38
C SER A 151 -5.74 22.68 5.60
N GLY A 152 -5.41 21.67 6.41
CA GLY A 152 -4.58 21.89 7.62
C GLY A 152 -5.26 22.79 8.66
N TRP A 153 -6.59 22.88 8.68
CA TRP A 153 -7.33 23.78 9.59
C TRP A 153 -7.48 23.23 11.00
N LEU A 154 -7.12 21.97 11.23
CA LEU A 154 -7.09 21.36 12.55
C LEU A 154 -6.05 20.27 12.64
N ASP A 155 -5.66 19.92 13.85
CA ASP A 155 -4.75 18.82 14.14
C ASP A 155 -5.53 17.52 14.38
N ALA A 156 -4.87 16.39 14.13
CA ALA A 156 -5.37 15.06 14.45
C ALA A 156 -4.44 14.35 15.42
N LYS A 157 -5.01 13.49 16.28
CA LYS A 157 -4.26 12.56 17.10
C LYS A 157 -4.52 11.14 16.67
N THR A 158 -3.48 10.33 16.60
CA THR A 158 -3.59 8.90 16.27
C THR A 158 -3.72 8.07 17.55
N ILE A 159 -4.65 7.15 17.56
CA ILE A 159 -4.88 6.15 18.61
C ILE A 159 -4.58 4.76 18.04
N THR A 160 -3.71 4.01 18.73
CA THR A 160 -3.31 2.63 18.37
C THR A 160 -3.40 1.68 19.57
N THR A 161 -3.79 2.18 20.72
CA THR A 161 -3.86 1.41 21.99
C THR A 161 -5.16 1.67 22.72
N ALA A 162 -5.58 0.71 23.54
CA ALA A 162 -6.76 0.84 24.36
C ALA A 162 -6.66 2.03 25.33
N GLY A 163 -7.79 2.69 25.58
CA GLY A 163 -7.87 3.84 26.50
C GLY A 163 -9.16 4.61 26.39
N THR A 164 -9.31 5.63 27.27
CA THR A 164 -10.44 6.56 27.26
C THR A 164 -10.00 7.92 26.75
N TYR A 165 -10.78 8.50 25.85
CA TYR A 165 -10.47 9.71 25.11
C TYR A 165 -11.61 10.71 25.18
N THR A 166 -11.31 11.99 24.93
CA THR A 166 -12.30 13.06 24.98
C THR A 166 -12.22 13.90 23.71
N LEU A 167 -13.38 14.13 23.09
CA LEU A 167 -13.54 14.98 21.91
C LEU A 167 -14.18 16.32 22.29
N GLN A 168 -13.61 17.37 21.74
CA GLN A 168 -14.25 18.68 21.68
C GLN A 168 -15.22 18.73 20.48
N PRO A 169 -16.28 19.54 20.55
CA PRO A 169 -17.15 19.74 19.39
C PRO A 169 -16.40 20.23 18.16
N ALA A 170 -16.86 19.84 16.98
CA ALA A 170 -16.30 20.26 15.70
C ALA A 170 -16.22 21.81 15.53
N SER A 171 -17.06 22.55 16.23
CA SER A 171 -17.08 24.01 16.27
C SER A 171 -16.07 24.63 17.25
N SER A 172 -15.42 23.83 18.11
CA SER A 172 -14.42 24.34 19.04
C SER A 172 -13.19 24.85 18.32
N SER A 173 -12.60 25.94 18.81
CA SER A 173 -11.34 26.48 18.32
C SER A 173 -10.10 25.81 18.93
N THR A 174 -10.28 24.99 19.98
CA THR A 174 -9.18 24.36 20.75
C THR A 174 -9.52 22.94 21.15
N GLY A 175 -8.49 22.20 21.54
CA GLY A 175 -8.61 20.82 22.00
C GLY A 175 -8.76 19.80 20.90
N ASP A 176 -8.91 18.54 21.29
CA ASP A 176 -8.92 17.39 20.37
C ASP A 176 -10.30 17.28 19.70
N ARG A 177 -10.34 17.51 18.40
CA ARG A 177 -11.56 17.49 17.57
C ARG A 177 -11.60 16.33 16.60
N LEU A 178 -10.48 15.62 16.44
CA LEU A 178 -10.30 14.51 15.54
C LEU A 178 -9.33 13.48 16.13
N TYR A 179 -9.78 12.24 16.21
CA TYR A 179 -8.89 11.11 16.42
C TYR A 179 -8.90 10.19 15.21
N LEU A 180 -7.72 9.69 14.85
CA LEU A 180 -7.51 8.66 13.82
C LEU A 180 -7.19 7.34 14.53
N LEU A 181 -8.00 6.32 14.30
CA LEU A 181 -7.81 5.00 14.88
C LEU A 181 -7.18 4.11 13.81
N LYS A 182 -5.97 3.65 14.09
CA LYS A 182 -5.19 2.83 13.16
C LYS A 182 -4.87 1.47 13.77
N THR A 183 -4.89 0.46 12.92
CA THR A 183 -4.45 -0.91 13.27
C THR A 183 -3.45 -1.40 12.21
N PRO A 184 -2.70 -2.46 12.48
CA PRO A 184 -1.72 -2.96 11.53
C PRO A 184 -2.30 -3.68 10.30
N PHE A 185 -3.63 -3.74 10.15
CA PHE A 185 -4.27 -4.44 9.04
C PHE A 185 -4.29 -3.66 7.72
N SER A 186 -4.16 -2.32 7.76
CA SER A 186 -4.11 -1.50 6.55
C SER A 186 -3.26 -0.25 6.75
N ASP A 187 -2.48 0.11 5.72
CA ASP A 187 -1.70 1.36 5.70
C ASP A 187 -2.47 2.52 5.07
N THR A 188 -3.43 2.20 4.21
CA THR A 188 -4.18 3.20 3.43
C THR A 188 -5.56 3.47 3.99
N GLU A 189 -6.10 2.55 4.80
CA GLU A 189 -7.39 2.71 5.43
C GLU A 189 -7.26 2.79 6.96
N PHE A 190 -8.06 3.64 7.55
CA PHE A 190 -8.18 3.80 8.99
C PHE A 190 -9.56 4.37 9.34
N PHE A 191 -9.85 4.48 10.63
CA PHE A 191 -11.12 5.02 11.11
C PHE A 191 -10.88 6.39 11.75
N ALA A 192 -11.85 7.27 11.60
CA ALA A 192 -11.79 8.60 12.17
C ALA A 192 -13.05 8.87 12.99
N VAL A 193 -12.89 9.61 14.08
CA VAL A 193 -14.00 10.00 14.97
C VAL A 193 -13.95 11.49 15.26
N GLU A 194 -15.13 12.13 15.20
CA GLU A 194 -15.32 13.52 15.56
C GLU A 194 -16.64 13.70 16.31
N TYR A 195 -16.75 14.75 17.13
CA TYR A 195 -17.98 15.09 17.83
C TYR A 195 -18.70 16.24 17.13
N ARG A 196 -19.97 16.01 16.76
CA ARG A 196 -20.82 16.98 16.07
C ARG A 196 -21.99 17.38 16.94
N ILE A 197 -22.29 18.68 16.92
CA ILE A 197 -23.45 19.29 17.60
C ILE A 197 -24.26 20.04 16.55
N PRO A 198 -25.55 19.72 16.36
CA PRO A 198 -26.40 20.49 15.45
C PRO A 198 -26.51 21.96 15.90
N GLY A 199 -26.31 22.86 14.95
CA GLY A 199 -26.66 24.26 15.13
C GLY A 199 -28.17 24.42 15.32
N LYS A 200 -28.60 25.65 15.69
CA LYS A 200 -30.03 25.93 15.84
C LYS A 200 -30.78 25.67 14.54
N GLN A 201 -31.79 24.84 14.61
CA GLN A 201 -32.55 24.39 13.43
C GLN A 201 -33.11 25.60 12.64
N TYR A 202 -32.92 25.57 11.34
CA TYR A 202 -33.32 26.64 10.40
C TYR A 202 -32.69 28.00 10.68
N SER A 203 -31.50 28.04 11.28
CA SER A 203 -30.70 29.22 11.48
C SER A 203 -29.54 29.33 10.47
N GLU A 204 -28.79 30.44 10.54
CA GLU A 204 -27.55 30.62 9.79
C GLU A 204 -26.33 29.95 10.45
N GLU A 205 -26.55 29.24 11.58
CA GLU A 205 -25.50 28.48 12.25
C GLU A 205 -25.08 27.27 11.42
N LEU A 206 -23.79 26.99 11.40
CA LEU A 206 -23.28 25.78 10.77
C LEU A 206 -23.86 24.52 11.43
N ASP A 207 -23.96 23.44 10.67
CA ASP A 207 -24.47 22.14 11.12
C ASP A 207 -25.97 22.12 11.51
N CYS A 208 -26.75 23.17 11.22
CA CYS A 208 -28.15 23.18 11.62
C CYS A 208 -29.03 22.09 10.96
N LYS A 209 -28.49 21.35 9.99
CA LYS A 209 -29.18 20.28 9.25
C LYS A 209 -28.51 18.92 9.33
N ILE A 210 -27.44 18.76 10.08
CA ILE A 210 -26.88 17.43 10.34
C ILE A 210 -27.86 16.53 11.09
N TYR A 211 -27.64 15.24 11.06
CA TYR A 211 -28.61 14.26 11.50
C TYR A 211 -28.82 14.21 13.02
N GLY A 212 -27.81 14.57 13.83
CA GLY A 212 -27.94 14.52 15.29
C GLY A 212 -26.71 15.02 16.03
N GLU A 213 -26.79 14.99 17.36
CA GLU A 213 -25.70 15.26 18.28
C GLU A 213 -25.04 13.94 18.68
N GLY A 214 -23.69 13.88 18.60
CA GLY A 214 -22.93 12.71 19.03
C GLY A 214 -21.63 12.54 18.25
N MET A 215 -20.97 11.42 18.49
CA MET A 215 -19.76 11.02 17.79
C MET A 215 -20.13 10.46 16.41
N VAL A 216 -19.48 10.97 15.38
CA VAL A 216 -19.54 10.42 14.01
C VAL A 216 -18.31 9.55 13.81
N VAL A 217 -18.53 8.31 13.34
CA VAL A 217 -17.48 7.32 13.09
C VAL A 217 -17.46 7.04 11.59
N TYR A 218 -16.31 7.16 10.96
CA TYR A 218 -16.17 6.93 9.52
C TYR A 218 -14.83 6.29 9.15
N ARG A 219 -14.87 5.47 8.12
CA ARG A 219 -13.68 4.93 7.46
C ARG A 219 -13.14 5.96 6.47
N VAL A 220 -11.82 6.06 6.43
CA VAL A 220 -11.06 6.84 5.45
C VAL A 220 -10.21 5.86 4.64
N ASN A 221 -10.25 5.96 3.31
CA ASN A 221 -9.37 5.25 2.40
C ASN A 221 -8.55 6.27 1.61
N THR A 222 -7.26 6.39 1.93
CA THR A 222 -6.36 7.37 1.30
C THR A 222 -5.92 6.98 -0.11
N ALA A 223 -6.12 5.72 -0.52
CA ALA A 223 -5.87 5.28 -1.89
C ALA A 223 -6.95 5.74 -2.88
N VAL A 224 -8.07 6.29 -2.38
CA VAL A 224 -9.22 6.72 -3.20
C VAL A 224 -9.48 8.20 -2.98
N GLN A 225 -9.50 8.96 -4.06
CA GLN A 225 -9.84 10.39 -4.01
C GLN A 225 -11.36 10.59 -4.08
N GLY A 226 -11.98 10.90 -2.93
CA GLY A 226 -13.43 11.16 -2.82
C GLY A 226 -14.29 9.90 -3.01
N ASN A 227 -15.59 10.13 -3.31
CA ASN A 227 -16.59 9.06 -3.43
C ASN A 227 -17.27 9.03 -4.79
N TYR A 228 -16.72 9.69 -5.78
CA TYR A 228 -17.37 9.85 -7.07
C TYR A 228 -17.60 8.51 -7.81
N ARG A 229 -16.78 7.49 -7.51
CA ARG A 229 -16.96 6.12 -8.00
C ARG A 229 -17.90 5.35 -7.08
N SER A 230 -18.70 4.42 -7.63
CA SER A 230 -19.65 3.63 -6.87
C SER A 230 -19.10 2.34 -6.28
N ASP A 231 -17.88 1.97 -6.65
CA ASP A 231 -17.21 0.72 -6.26
C ASP A 231 -16.32 0.87 -5.03
N THR A 232 -15.79 2.06 -4.81
CA THR A 232 -14.92 2.37 -3.66
C THR A 232 -15.19 3.78 -3.15
N ASP A 233 -15.23 3.93 -1.82
CA ASP A 233 -15.42 5.21 -1.16
C ASP A 233 -14.14 5.66 -0.47
N GLY A 234 -13.70 6.89 -0.72
CA GLY A 234 -12.62 7.53 0.03
C GLY A 234 -13.04 7.81 1.48
N ILE A 235 -14.34 8.10 1.72
CA ILE A 235 -14.90 8.27 3.06
C ILE A 235 -16.27 7.58 3.15
N TYR A 236 -16.46 6.76 4.19
CA TYR A 236 -17.71 6.08 4.49
C TYR A 236 -18.11 6.26 5.95
N VAL A 237 -19.28 6.83 6.22
CA VAL A 237 -19.82 7.03 7.57
C VAL A 237 -20.58 5.80 8.01
N PHE A 238 -20.16 5.19 9.12
CA PHE A 238 -20.83 4.03 9.72
C PHE A 238 -22.19 4.41 10.31
N ARG A 239 -23.15 3.52 10.15
CA ARG A 239 -24.55 3.74 10.53
C ARG A 239 -25.22 2.43 10.94
N PRO A 240 -26.23 2.48 11.83
CA PRO A 240 -27.04 1.31 12.14
C PRO A 240 -27.80 0.82 10.90
N ASP A 241 -28.21 -0.45 10.94
CA ASP A 241 -29.06 -1.10 9.97
C ASP A 241 -28.45 -1.22 8.54
N GLU A 242 -27.19 -0.86 8.35
CA GLU A 242 -26.44 -1.20 7.14
C GLU A 242 -25.79 -2.57 7.32
N THR A 243 -26.16 -3.50 6.48
CA THR A 243 -25.69 -4.89 6.53
C THR A 243 -24.94 -5.31 5.26
N THR A 244 -24.93 -4.45 4.25
CA THR A 244 -24.26 -4.71 2.98
C THR A 244 -23.07 -3.78 2.84
N LEU A 245 -21.87 -4.36 2.86
CA LEU A 245 -20.62 -3.63 2.74
C LEU A 245 -20.62 -2.74 1.48
N ASN A 246 -20.21 -1.50 1.64
CA ASN A 246 -20.10 -0.49 0.58
C ASN A 246 -21.41 -0.18 -0.18
N ALA A 247 -22.58 -0.63 0.27
CA ALA A 247 -23.84 -0.33 -0.41
C ALA A 247 -24.30 1.12 -0.22
N GLY A 248 -23.88 1.79 0.89
CA GLY A 248 -24.33 3.13 1.23
C GLY A 248 -25.84 3.20 1.53
N GLY A 249 -26.42 2.07 1.92
CA GLY A 249 -27.78 1.94 2.45
C GLY A 249 -27.85 2.32 3.93
N GLY A 250 -28.71 1.65 4.69
CA GLY A 250 -28.90 1.92 6.12
C GLY A 250 -29.48 3.30 6.40
N ASP A 251 -29.51 3.68 7.69
CA ASP A 251 -30.11 4.92 8.14
C ASP A 251 -29.08 5.95 8.62
N LEU A 252 -28.66 6.85 7.73
CA LEU A 252 -27.75 7.96 8.05
C LEU A 252 -28.29 8.88 9.15
N THR A 253 -29.60 8.95 9.36
CA THR A 253 -30.15 9.80 10.44
C THR A 253 -29.82 9.29 11.83
N ARG A 254 -29.30 8.07 11.93
CA ARG A 254 -28.89 7.40 13.17
C ARG A 254 -27.38 7.17 13.23
N SER A 255 -26.59 7.80 12.36
CA SER A 255 -25.13 7.59 12.25
C SER A 255 -24.30 8.44 13.23
N CYS A 256 -24.85 8.76 14.40
CA CYS A 256 -24.12 9.36 15.51
C CYS A 256 -24.30 8.52 16.77
N TYR A 257 -23.30 8.52 17.64
CA TYR A 257 -23.17 7.66 18.81
C TYR A 257 -23.02 8.52 20.07
N GLY A 258 -23.53 7.99 21.22
CA GLY A 258 -23.44 8.67 22.52
C GLY A 258 -24.39 9.85 22.70
N GLY A 259 -25.14 10.23 21.69
CA GLY A 259 -26.19 11.25 21.76
C GLY A 259 -27.47 10.73 22.40
N LYS A 260 -28.46 11.62 22.54
CA LYS A 260 -29.75 11.25 23.15
C LYS A 260 -30.46 10.17 22.30
N ASN A 261 -30.69 9.00 22.89
CA ASN A 261 -31.28 7.81 22.26
C ASN A 261 -30.44 7.21 21.14
N ALA A 262 -29.15 7.57 21.02
CA ALA A 262 -28.20 6.96 20.11
C ALA A 262 -27.48 5.78 20.79
N PRO A 263 -26.95 4.81 20.02
CA PRO A 263 -26.08 3.78 20.59
C PRO A 263 -24.86 4.40 21.28
N ASP A 264 -24.36 3.75 22.32
CA ASP A 264 -23.16 4.14 23.06
C ASP A 264 -21.93 3.31 22.70
N SER A 265 -22.04 2.49 21.67
CA SER A 265 -20.99 1.57 21.22
C SER A 265 -21.10 1.25 19.73
N ILE A 266 -19.95 0.91 19.12
CA ILE A 266 -19.82 0.40 17.75
C ILE A 266 -18.47 -0.31 17.60
N GLY A 267 -18.41 -1.31 16.71
CA GLY A 267 -17.21 -2.09 16.45
C GLY A 267 -17.09 -3.33 17.31
N SER A 268 -16.06 -4.13 17.05
CA SER A 268 -15.80 -5.40 17.74
C SER A 268 -14.32 -5.73 17.75
N THR A 269 -13.79 -6.15 18.89
CA THR A 269 -12.45 -6.74 19.01
C THR A 269 -12.42 -8.22 18.65
N ASP A 270 -13.58 -8.87 18.50
CA ASP A 270 -13.67 -10.22 17.94
C ASP A 270 -13.50 -10.13 16.42
N LEU A 271 -12.35 -10.55 15.91
CA LEU A 271 -11.96 -10.45 14.51
C LEU A 271 -12.82 -11.30 13.56
N GLU A 272 -13.59 -12.24 14.09
CA GLU A 272 -14.55 -13.03 13.31
C GLU A 272 -15.90 -12.30 13.12
N SER A 273 -16.14 -11.20 13.87
CA SER A 273 -17.32 -10.37 13.66
C SER A 273 -17.30 -9.68 12.31
N THR A 274 -18.44 -9.70 11.62
CA THR A 274 -18.63 -9.14 10.29
C THR A 274 -19.19 -7.71 10.34
N PHE A 275 -19.24 -7.06 9.19
CA PHE A 275 -19.92 -5.77 9.03
C PHE A 275 -21.39 -5.84 9.47
N ALA A 276 -22.09 -6.93 9.17
CA ALA A 276 -23.49 -7.14 9.58
C ALA A 276 -23.66 -7.27 11.10
N ASP A 277 -22.62 -7.67 11.81
CA ASP A 277 -22.57 -7.73 13.28
C ASP A 277 -22.24 -6.38 13.93
N GLY A 278 -22.02 -5.34 13.13
CA GLY A 278 -21.66 -3.98 13.58
C GLY A 278 -20.16 -3.75 13.75
N ALA A 279 -19.31 -4.64 13.22
CA ALA A 279 -17.87 -4.44 13.23
C ALA A 279 -17.45 -3.23 12.39
N LEU A 280 -16.43 -2.52 12.84
CA LEU A 280 -15.73 -1.51 12.02
C LEU A 280 -14.82 -2.23 11.05
N VAL A 281 -15.20 -2.24 9.78
CA VAL A 281 -14.49 -3.00 8.73
C VAL A 281 -13.86 -2.08 7.69
N TYR A 282 -12.77 -2.54 7.10
CA TYR A 282 -12.14 -1.96 5.91
C TYR A 282 -13.01 -2.14 4.67
N SER A 283 -12.62 -1.54 3.54
CA SER A 283 -13.40 -1.60 2.30
C SER A 283 -13.50 -3.00 1.70
N ASP A 284 -12.57 -3.89 2.03
CA ASP A 284 -12.55 -5.31 1.66
C ASP A 284 -13.41 -6.21 2.56
N GLY A 285 -13.93 -5.66 3.67
CA GLY A 285 -14.72 -6.40 4.65
C GLY A 285 -13.93 -6.94 5.84
N THR A 286 -12.60 -6.80 5.84
CA THR A 286 -11.75 -7.21 6.97
C THR A 286 -12.12 -6.41 8.23
N ASN A 287 -12.37 -7.09 9.35
CA ASN A 287 -12.61 -6.43 10.63
C ASN A 287 -11.35 -5.77 11.14
N SER A 288 -11.45 -4.51 11.51
CA SER A 288 -10.34 -3.73 12.07
C SER A 288 -9.89 -4.18 13.46
N GLY A 289 -10.74 -4.92 14.17
CA GLY A 289 -10.50 -5.25 15.58
C GLY A 289 -10.63 -4.07 16.53
N ILE A 290 -11.31 -3.00 16.12
CA ILE A 290 -11.56 -1.82 16.95
C ILE A 290 -12.98 -1.91 17.53
N ALA A 291 -13.10 -1.72 18.84
CA ALA A 291 -14.38 -1.50 19.52
C ALA A 291 -14.37 -0.14 20.21
N LEU A 292 -15.42 0.65 19.97
CA LEU A 292 -15.67 1.92 20.65
C LEU A 292 -16.88 1.74 21.56
N HIS A 293 -16.76 2.13 22.82
CA HIS A 293 -17.82 1.96 23.81
C HIS A 293 -17.78 3.07 24.85
N ASP A 294 -18.75 3.07 25.78
CA ASP A 294 -18.93 4.12 26.77
C ASP A 294 -18.97 5.52 26.16
N ILE A 295 -19.55 5.62 24.96
CA ILE A 295 -19.66 6.87 24.23
C ILE A 295 -20.74 7.72 24.89
N GLN A 296 -20.35 8.86 25.45
CA GLN A 296 -21.30 9.68 26.21
C GLN A 296 -20.99 11.18 26.14
N LEU A 297 -22.05 11.97 26.15
CA LEU A 297 -21.96 13.42 26.28
C LEU A 297 -21.65 13.80 27.73
N ASN A 298 -20.68 14.70 27.93
CA ASN A 298 -20.28 15.19 29.23
C ASN A 298 -21.02 16.49 29.58
N GLY A 299 -21.17 16.76 30.88
CA GLY A 299 -21.82 17.97 31.34
C GLY A 299 -21.08 19.29 31.06
N ASP A 300 -19.82 19.20 30.58
CA ASP A 300 -19.00 20.34 30.19
C ASP A 300 -19.05 20.64 28.66
N GLY A 301 -19.87 19.90 27.91
CA GLY A 301 -20.04 20.07 26.46
C GLY A 301 -19.02 19.32 25.63
N THR A 302 -18.25 18.41 26.23
CA THR A 302 -17.39 17.48 25.53
C THR A 302 -18.06 16.11 25.33
N LEU A 303 -17.44 15.21 24.56
CA LEU A 303 -17.85 13.82 24.43
C LEU A 303 -16.70 12.91 24.83
N SER A 304 -16.93 11.93 25.71
CA SER A 304 -15.96 10.90 26.04
C SER A 304 -16.32 9.55 25.40
N PHE A 305 -15.30 8.76 25.13
CA PHE A 305 -15.43 7.38 24.64
C PHE A 305 -14.24 6.54 25.05
N SER A 306 -14.42 5.23 25.13
CA SER A 306 -13.36 4.24 25.29
C SER A 306 -13.12 3.54 23.97
N ALA A 307 -11.86 3.23 23.67
CA ALA A 307 -11.46 2.45 22.52
C ALA A 307 -10.68 1.22 22.97
N ASP A 308 -11.06 0.06 22.49
CA ASP A 308 -10.34 -1.20 22.62
C ASP A 308 -9.86 -1.70 21.26
N PHE A 309 -8.77 -2.45 21.26
CA PHE A 309 -8.16 -3.04 20.09
C PHE A 309 -8.00 -4.54 20.28
N ALA A 310 -8.24 -5.31 19.23
CA ALA A 310 -7.99 -6.74 19.24
C ALA A 310 -6.52 -7.04 19.54
N ASP A 311 -6.25 -8.09 20.29
CA ASP A 311 -4.92 -8.64 20.40
C ASP A 311 -4.58 -9.37 19.11
N VAL A 312 -3.54 -8.92 18.44
CA VAL A 312 -3.03 -9.49 17.19
C VAL A 312 -1.61 -10.00 17.32
N SER A 313 -1.13 -10.19 18.55
CA SER A 313 0.23 -10.61 18.85
C SER A 313 0.57 -12.01 18.32
N ASP A 314 -0.43 -12.85 18.11
CA ASP A 314 -0.33 -14.19 17.52
C ASP A 314 -0.55 -14.24 16.00
N ARG A 315 -0.78 -13.09 15.34
CA ARG A 315 -1.01 -13.03 13.90
C ARG A 315 0.25 -12.63 13.14
N LEU A 316 0.42 -13.22 11.97
CA LEU A 316 1.45 -12.79 11.02
C LEU A 316 0.99 -11.51 10.34
N LEU A 317 1.65 -10.40 10.65
CA LEU A 317 1.29 -9.08 10.09
C LEU A 317 2.52 -8.39 9.50
N TRP A 318 2.35 -7.83 8.31
CA TRP A 318 3.32 -6.92 7.72
C TRP A 318 3.39 -5.64 8.53
N GLN A 319 4.59 -5.28 8.95
CA GLN A 319 4.87 -4.06 9.70
C GLN A 319 5.75 -3.14 8.86
N ASN A 320 5.49 -1.84 8.91
CA ASN A 320 6.38 -0.86 8.31
C ASN A 320 7.71 -0.81 9.05
N VAL A 321 8.78 -0.68 8.30
CA VAL A 321 10.11 -0.40 8.87
C VAL A 321 10.31 1.13 8.87
N ASP A 322 9.64 1.81 9.82
CA ASP A 322 9.54 3.28 9.87
C ASP A 322 10.85 4.01 10.11
N SER A 323 11.89 3.30 10.58
CA SER A 323 13.22 3.88 10.78
C SER A 323 14.04 4.02 9.49
N VAL A 324 13.47 3.56 8.36
CA VAL A 324 14.12 3.61 7.05
C VAL A 324 13.66 4.83 6.28
N ASN A 325 14.58 5.80 6.08
CA ASN A 325 14.34 6.96 5.22
C ASN A 325 15.05 6.75 3.89
N PHE A 326 14.28 6.64 2.82
CA PHE A 326 14.83 6.55 1.47
C PHE A 326 15.16 7.94 0.93
N PRO A 327 16.26 8.09 0.15
CA PRO A 327 16.48 9.30 -0.62
C PRO A 327 15.30 9.61 -1.54
N ALA A 328 15.07 10.88 -1.83
CA ALA A 328 14.09 11.29 -2.84
C ALA A 328 14.56 10.96 -4.26
N ASP A 329 13.65 11.00 -5.23
CA ASP A 329 13.93 10.88 -6.67
C ASP A 329 14.56 9.53 -7.07
N GLN A 330 14.03 8.44 -6.54
CA GLN A 330 14.49 7.09 -6.85
C GLN A 330 14.26 6.75 -8.33
N THR A 331 15.31 6.27 -9.01
CA THR A 331 15.25 5.77 -10.38
C THR A 331 15.30 4.24 -10.48
N GLY A 332 15.70 3.57 -9.39
CA GLY A 332 15.75 2.13 -9.31
C GLY A 332 16.11 1.64 -7.92
N TYR A 333 15.77 0.40 -7.64
CA TYR A 333 16.06 -0.27 -6.38
C TYR A 333 16.14 -1.78 -6.56
N ASP A 334 16.82 -2.42 -5.65
CA ASP A 334 16.85 -3.88 -5.53
C ASP A 334 17.14 -4.29 -4.08
N MET A 335 16.83 -5.53 -3.71
CA MET A 335 17.03 -6.03 -2.36
C MET A 335 17.34 -7.52 -2.39
N VAL A 336 18.44 -7.91 -1.77
CA VAL A 336 18.85 -9.31 -1.70
C VAL A 336 19.39 -9.67 -0.32
N THR A 337 19.31 -10.95 0.03
CA THR A 337 20.02 -11.50 1.19
C THR A 337 21.41 -11.93 0.75
N GLY A 338 22.42 -11.35 1.36
CA GLY A 338 23.80 -11.73 1.13
C GLY A 338 24.10 -13.14 1.68
N ASP A 339 25.20 -13.73 1.23
CA ASP A 339 25.69 -15.03 1.69
C ASP A 339 26.18 -15.02 3.17
N ASP A 340 26.30 -13.85 3.78
CA ASP A 340 26.48 -13.63 5.22
C ASP A 340 25.15 -13.62 6.01
N GLY A 341 24.01 -13.82 5.34
CA GLY A 341 22.68 -13.84 5.91
C GLY A 341 22.13 -12.46 6.29
N LYS A 342 22.79 -11.36 5.89
CA LYS A 342 22.27 -10.01 6.07
C LYS A 342 21.45 -9.56 4.87
N LEU A 343 20.51 -8.65 5.13
CA LEU A 343 19.71 -8.04 4.09
C LEU A 343 20.38 -6.79 3.56
N TYR A 344 20.57 -6.74 2.25
CA TYR A 344 21.15 -5.61 1.55
C TYR A 344 20.13 -4.99 0.60
N LEU A 345 20.14 -3.68 0.55
CA LEU A 345 19.25 -2.87 -0.26
C LEU A 345 20.07 -1.92 -1.12
N LEU A 346 19.79 -1.90 -2.39
CA LEU A 346 20.32 -0.94 -3.35
C LEU A 346 19.30 0.15 -3.59
N SER A 347 19.73 1.40 -3.52
CA SER A 347 18.94 2.57 -3.85
C SER A 347 19.71 3.39 -4.90
N ALA A 348 19.09 3.61 -6.05
CA ALA A 348 19.63 4.40 -7.14
C ALA A 348 18.77 5.63 -7.42
N ASN A 349 19.42 6.76 -7.71
CA ASN A 349 18.80 8.00 -8.14
C ASN A 349 19.60 8.61 -9.31
N THR A 350 19.35 9.87 -9.68
CA THR A 350 20.05 10.57 -10.77
C THR A 350 21.54 10.79 -10.50
N ASP A 351 21.95 10.80 -9.23
CA ASP A 351 23.37 11.01 -8.83
C ASP A 351 24.18 9.72 -8.82
N GLY A 352 23.49 8.57 -8.71
CA GLY A 352 24.12 7.26 -8.67
C GLY A 352 23.42 6.27 -7.74
N ALA A 353 24.10 5.18 -7.38
CA ALA A 353 23.59 4.15 -6.50
C ALA A 353 24.39 4.02 -5.21
N THR A 354 23.67 3.74 -4.12
CA THR A 354 24.25 3.45 -2.80
C THR A 354 23.74 2.11 -2.30
N LEU A 355 24.65 1.30 -1.77
CA LEU A 355 24.34 0.04 -1.11
C LEU A 355 24.18 0.26 0.39
N TYR A 356 23.09 -0.24 0.93
CA TYR A 356 22.77 -0.25 2.36
C TYR A 356 22.70 -1.68 2.89
N CYS A 357 22.95 -1.85 4.18
CA CYS A 357 22.62 -3.05 4.94
C CYS A 357 21.48 -2.74 5.90
N VAL A 358 20.50 -3.61 6.01
CA VAL A 358 19.41 -3.49 7.00
C VAL A 358 19.88 -4.15 8.29
N GLU A 359 20.17 -3.36 9.32
CA GLU A 359 20.56 -3.82 10.65
C GLU A 359 19.61 -3.23 11.70
N ASN A 360 18.99 -4.09 12.51
CA ASN A 360 18.02 -3.69 13.54
C ASN A 360 16.93 -2.76 12.98
N ASP A 361 16.39 -3.13 11.80
CA ASP A 361 15.37 -2.38 11.09
C ASP A 361 15.78 -0.93 10.72
N THR A 362 17.08 -0.66 10.59
CA THR A 362 17.65 0.61 10.14
C THR A 362 18.54 0.41 8.91
N LEU A 363 18.60 1.41 8.01
CA LEU A 363 19.52 1.41 6.88
C LEU A 363 20.89 1.93 7.29
N GLN A 364 21.92 1.12 7.10
CA GLN A 364 23.30 1.50 7.29
C GLN A 364 24.02 1.53 5.93
N PRO A 365 24.59 2.67 5.50
CA PRO A 365 25.32 2.72 4.23
C PRO A 365 26.56 1.83 4.31
N VAL A 366 26.71 0.96 3.32
CA VAL A 366 27.86 0.03 3.20
C VAL A 366 28.85 0.53 2.17
N SER A 367 28.38 1.19 1.12
CA SER A 367 29.22 1.69 0.03
C SER A 367 29.22 3.19 -0.08
N THR A 368 30.24 3.73 -0.75
CA THR A 368 30.17 5.07 -1.33
C THR A 368 29.26 5.06 -2.55
N VAL A 369 28.80 6.24 -2.94
CA VAL A 369 27.97 6.38 -4.15
C VAL A 369 28.76 5.93 -5.38
N LEU A 370 28.19 5.03 -6.18
CA LEU A 370 28.66 4.76 -7.54
C LEU A 370 27.96 5.78 -8.46
N SER A 371 28.71 6.77 -8.93
CA SER A 371 28.15 7.88 -9.70
C SER A 371 27.71 7.46 -11.12
N GLY A 372 26.62 8.04 -11.57
CA GLY A 372 26.07 7.86 -12.91
C GLY A 372 24.56 7.58 -12.88
N THR A 373 23.85 7.99 -13.94
CA THR A 373 22.43 7.64 -14.08
C THR A 373 22.32 6.17 -14.46
N MET A 374 21.64 5.41 -13.62
CA MET A 374 21.53 3.95 -13.75
C MET A 374 20.10 3.53 -14.10
N TYR A 375 20.00 2.64 -15.08
CA TYR A 375 18.75 1.99 -15.43
C TYR A 375 18.79 0.52 -15.02
N ASN A 376 17.67 0.03 -14.51
CA ASN A 376 17.48 -1.38 -14.12
C ASN A 376 18.62 -1.94 -13.24
N PRO A 377 19.01 -1.26 -12.15
CA PRO A 377 20.08 -1.75 -11.29
C PRO A 377 19.65 -3.05 -10.60
N LYS A 378 20.56 -4.03 -10.58
CA LYS A 378 20.36 -5.34 -9.95
C LYS A 378 21.55 -5.71 -9.09
N LEU A 379 21.29 -6.35 -7.95
CA LEU A 379 22.27 -6.67 -6.93
C LEU A 379 22.43 -8.19 -6.77
N ALA A 380 23.66 -8.65 -6.64
CA ALA A 380 23.95 -10.04 -6.30
C ALA A 380 25.17 -10.13 -5.37
N PHE A 381 25.30 -11.24 -4.65
CA PHE A 381 26.43 -11.49 -3.74
C PHE A 381 27.14 -12.79 -4.12
N SER A 382 28.48 -12.77 -4.09
CA SER A 382 29.32 -13.95 -4.22
C SER A 382 30.46 -13.87 -3.23
N ASN A 383 30.58 -14.83 -2.33
CA ASN A 383 31.62 -14.93 -1.30
C ASN A 383 31.78 -13.62 -0.50
N GLY A 384 30.67 -13.05 0.00
CA GLY A 384 30.62 -11.82 0.79
C GLY A 384 30.89 -10.52 0.01
N THR A 385 31.03 -10.63 -1.31
CA THR A 385 31.27 -9.46 -2.18
C THR A 385 30.01 -9.08 -2.93
N PRO A 386 29.52 -7.84 -2.79
CA PRO A 386 28.39 -7.36 -3.58
C PRO A 386 28.81 -6.98 -5.00
N TYR A 387 27.93 -7.33 -5.96
CA TYR A 387 28.02 -7.02 -7.37
C TYR A 387 26.78 -6.25 -7.80
N LEU A 388 27.00 -5.18 -8.56
CA LEU A 388 25.96 -4.34 -9.13
C LEU A 388 26.00 -4.44 -10.65
N LEU A 389 24.93 -4.94 -11.26
CA LEU A 389 24.66 -4.90 -12.68
C LEU A 389 23.74 -3.72 -12.96
N TRP A 390 24.04 -2.92 -13.99
CA TRP A 390 23.21 -1.80 -14.39
C TRP A 390 23.42 -1.43 -15.86
N GLN A 391 22.53 -0.63 -16.41
CA GLN A 391 22.60 -0.10 -17.76
C GLN A 391 22.78 1.41 -17.70
N ASP A 392 23.62 1.94 -18.60
CA ASP A 392 23.76 3.39 -18.76
C ASP A 392 22.65 3.98 -19.66
N SER A 393 22.69 5.29 -19.90
CA SER A 393 21.70 5.99 -20.73
C SER A 393 21.70 5.55 -22.21
N GLN A 394 22.68 4.79 -22.62
CA GLN A 394 22.80 4.21 -23.97
C GLN A 394 22.49 2.70 -23.99
N TYR A 395 22.03 2.15 -22.84
CA TYR A 395 21.73 0.74 -22.64
C TYR A 395 22.95 -0.21 -22.75
N PHE A 396 24.16 0.28 -22.49
CA PHE A 396 25.30 -0.60 -22.30
C PHE A 396 25.31 -1.17 -20.88
N LEU A 397 25.69 -2.44 -20.77
CA LEU A 397 25.79 -3.13 -19.48
C LEU A 397 27.08 -2.76 -18.76
N HIS A 398 26.95 -2.54 -17.45
CA HIS A 398 28.05 -2.37 -16.53
C HIS A 398 27.91 -3.38 -15.38
N LEU A 399 29.02 -4.04 -15.04
CA LEU A 399 29.13 -4.88 -13.85
C LEU A 399 30.22 -4.31 -12.96
N ASN A 400 29.84 -3.89 -11.76
CA ASN A 400 30.75 -3.37 -10.75
C ASN A 400 30.74 -4.27 -9.52
N ARG A 401 31.90 -4.36 -8.80
CA ARG A 401 31.99 -4.99 -7.49
C ARG A 401 32.41 -3.99 -6.43
N TRP A 402 31.87 -4.14 -5.24
CA TRP A 402 32.31 -3.35 -4.10
C TRP A 402 33.59 -3.92 -3.48
N ASN A 403 34.60 -3.10 -3.33
CA ASN A 403 35.83 -3.47 -2.62
C ASN A 403 35.85 -2.80 -1.25
N SER A 404 35.50 -3.55 -0.21
CA SER A 404 35.42 -3.04 1.16
C SER A 404 36.80 -2.60 1.74
N THR A 405 37.90 -3.15 1.23
CA THR A 405 39.26 -2.78 1.67
C THR A 405 39.66 -1.41 1.15
N SER A 406 39.36 -1.12 -0.11
CA SER A 406 39.69 0.19 -0.72
C SER A 406 38.56 1.22 -0.60
N GLY A 407 37.35 0.80 -0.24
CA GLY A 407 36.18 1.67 -0.12
C GLY A 407 35.68 2.22 -1.46
N VAL A 408 35.85 1.47 -2.56
CA VAL A 408 35.45 1.92 -3.90
C VAL A 408 34.78 0.80 -4.70
N TRP A 409 33.91 1.19 -5.60
CA TRP A 409 33.39 0.31 -6.65
C TRP A 409 34.44 0.10 -7.74
N GLN A 410 34.65 -1.15 -8.10
CA GLN A 410 35.57 -1.54 -9.17
C GLN A 410 34.79 -2.02 -10.39
N ASP A 411 35.15 -1.52 -11.56
CA ASP A 411 34.61 -2.00 -12.83
C ASP A 411 35.12 -3.43 -13.10
N CYS A 412 34.19 -4.32 -13.37
CA CYS A 412 34.42 -5.73 -13.70
C CYS A 412 34.17 -6.03 -15.19
N TYR A 413 33.18 -5.36 -15.76
CA TYR A 413 32.78 -5.55 -17.15
C TYR A 413 32.01 -4.32 -17.65
N THR A 414 32.34 -3.90 -18.84
CA THR A 414 31.56 -2.93 -19.63
C THR A 414 31.24 -3.55 -20.97
N GLY A 415 29.94 -3.68 -21.25
CA GLY A 415 29.43 -4.23 -22.51
C GLY A 415 29.78 -3.34 -23.69
N THR A 416 29.98 -3.95 -24.84
CA THR A 416 30.23 -3.27 -26.14
C THR A 416 29.00 -3.28 -27.05
N GLU A 417 27.93 -3.96 -26.64
CA GLU A 417 26.66 -4.09 -27.35
C GLU A 417 25.52 -3.59 -26.44
N LEU A 418 24.49 -3.04 -27.07
CA LEU A 418 23.28 -2.63 -26.36
C LEU A 418 22.56 -3.87 -25.83
N ALA A 419 22.05 -3.77 -24.61
CA ALA A 419 21.19 -4.79 -24.03
C ALA A 419 19.80 -4.21 -23.76
N GLN A 420 18.74 -4.92 -24.16
CA GLN A 420 17.36 -4.49 -23.87
C GLN A 420 16.93 -4.93 -22.46
N TYR A 421 17.25 -6.16 -22.10
CA TYR A 421 16.97 -6.74 -20.78
C TYR A 421 18.26 -7.32 -20.23
N ALA A 422 18.44 -7.26 -18.93
CA ALA A 422 19.57 -7.87 -18.24
C ALA A 422 19.21 -8.23 -16.81
N ASP A 423 19.81 -9.32 -16.30
CA ASP A 423 19.67 -9.75 -14.93
C ASP A 423 20.93 -10.46 -14.43
N ILE A 424 21.11 -10.55 -13.09
CA ILE A 424 22.29 -11.09 -12.44
C ILE A 424 21.89 -12.08 -11.36
N ALA A 425 22.63 -13.17 -11.28
CA ALA A 425 22.63 -14.10 -10.16
C ALA A 425 24.05 -14.43 -9.75
N ALA A 426 24.22 -14.87 -8.51
CA ALA A 426 25.51 -15.30 -8.02
C ALA A 426 25.36 -16.44 -7.01
N ASP A 427 26.38 -17.27 -6.93
CA ASP A 427 26.58 -18.23 -5.87
C ASP A 427 28.07 -18.24 -5.46
N ASN A 428 28.47 -19.19 -4.61
CA ASN A 428 29.86 -19.32 -4.17
C ASN A 428 30.82 -19.68 -5.31
N SER A 429 30.32 -20.14 -6.46
CA SER A 429 31.15 -20.55 -7.61
C SER A 429 31.37 -19.43 -8.64
N GLY A 430 30.56 -18.38 -8.63
CA GLY A 430 30.73 -17.25 -9.53
C GLY A 430 29.55 -16.29 -9.60
N VAL A 431 29.71 -15.29 -10.47
CA VAL A 431 28.67 -14.31 -10.82
C VAL A 431 28.23 -14.59 -12.26
N TYR A 432 26.95 -14.64 -12.47
CA TYR A 432 26.31 -14.98 -13.73
C TYR A 432 25.41 -13.83 -14.18
N VAL A 433 25.57 -13.44 -15.43
CA VAL A 433 24.77 -12.37 -16.04
C VAL A 433 24.09 -12.93 -17.28
N THR A 434 22.79 -12.67 -17.39
CA THR A 434 22.03 -12.91 -18.60
C THR A 434 21.60 -11.59 -19.21
N TYR A 435 21.55 -11.51 -20.54
CA TYR A 435 21.14 -10.31 -21.25
C TYR A 435 20.59 -10.64 -22.62
N THR A 436 19.78 -9.74 -23.18
CA THR A 436 19.35 -9.82 -24.57
C THR A 436 19.99 -8.70 -25.37
N THR A 437 20.17 -8.92 -26.67
CA THR A 437 20.63 -7.86 -27.60
C THR A 437 19.67 -6.67 -27.60
N GLY A 438 20.17 -5.45 -27.87
CA GLY A 438 19.41 -4.21 -27.77
C GLY A 438 18.41 -3.94 -28.88
N SER A 439 18.34 -4.79 -29.93
CA SER A 439 17.42 -4.65 -31.06
C SER A 439 16.72 -5.97 -31.38
N PHE A 440 15.48 -5.86 -31.84
CA PHE A 440 14.67 -7.01 -32.22
C PHE A 440 15.28 -7.70 -33.49
N PRO A 441 15.38 -9.04 -33.53
CA PRO A 441 15.02 -9.97 -32.48
C PRO A 441 15.95 -9.90 -31.26
N TYR A 442 15.40 -10.07 -30.08
CA TYR A 442 16.15 -10.00 -28.79
C TYR A 442 16.84 -11.32 -28.50
N VAL A 443 18.08 -11.47 -28.97
CA VAL A 443 18.85 -12.72 -28.82
C VAL A 443 19.36 -12.83 -27.37
N LEU A 444 19.06 -13.96 -26.71
CA LEU A 444 19.39 -14.22 -25.32
C LEU A 444 20.75 -14.87 -25.16
N HIS A 445 21.60 -14.26 -24.34
CA HIS A 445 22.94 -14.69 -23.99
C HIS A 445 23.15 -14.76 -22.48
N ALA A 446 24.20 -15.48 -22.07
CA ALA A 446 24.69 -15.43 -20.70
C ALA A 446 26.22 -15.53 -20.63
N PHE A 447 26.78 -14.92 -19.59
CA PHE A 447 28.21 -15.07 -19.29
C PHE A 447 28.43 -15.27 -17.79
N ARG A 448 29.60 -15.84 -17.46
CA ARG A 448 30.12 -15.94 -16.10
C ARG A 448 31.27 -14.97 -15.93
N PHE A 449 31.26 -14.23 -14.81
CA PHE A 449 32.43 -13.48 -14.36
C PHE A 449 33.16 -14.30 -13.29
N ASP A 450 34.46 -14.56 -13.55
CA ASP A 450 35.34 -15.25 -12.61
C ASP A 450 36.03 -14.24 -11.70
N ASN A 451 35.71 -14.27 -10.42
CA ASN A 451 36.26 -13.34 -9.42
C ASN A 451 37.78 -13.43 -9.25
N ALA A 452 38.32 -14.62 -9.35
CA ALA A 452 39.75 -14.87 -9.11
C ALA A 452 40.61 -14.45 -10.32
N ALA A 453 40.11 -14.75 -11.53
CA ALA A 453 40.78 -14.40 -12.77
C ALA A 453 40.49 -12.96 -13.23
N GLY A 454 39.38 -12.36 -12.78
CA GLY A 454 38.89 -11.06 -13.28
C GLY A 454 38.49 -11.10 -14.74
N THR A 455 37.97 -12.24 -15.23
CA THR A 455 37.66 -12.45 -16.62
C THR A 455 36.21 -12.87 -16.84
N VAL A 456 35.68 -12.52 -18.00
CA VAL A 456 34.36 -12.91 -18.47
C VAL A 456 34.49 -14.11 -19.43
N SER A 457 33.62 -15.11 -19.29
CA SER A 457 33.47 -16.22 -20.20
C SER A 457 32.01 -16.45 -20.56
N LEU A 458 31.70 -16.56 -21.85
CA LEU A 458 30.37 -16.89 -22.31
C LEU A 458 29.95 -18.29 -21.86
N LEU A 459 28.69 -18.44 -21.49
CA LEU A 459 28.06 -19.71 -21.16
C LEU A 459 27.28 -20.22 -22.37
N GLY A 460 28.00 -20.93 -23.28
CA GLY A 460 27.46 -21.32 -24.59
C GLY A 460 27.37 -20.15 -25.57
N ASP A 461 26.69 -20.36 -26.69
CA ASP A 461 26.53 -19.33 -27.74
C ASP A 461 25.22 -18.55 -27.56
N VAL A 462 24.12 -19.02 -28.12
CA VAL A 462 22.79 -18.43 -28.06
C VAL A 462 21.87 -19.35 -27.26
N ILE A 463 21.12 -18.78 -26.31
CA ILE A 463 20.15 -19.52 -25.49
C ILE A 463 18.78 -19.53 -26.19
N ALA A 464 18.38 -18.39 -26.72
CA ALA A 464 17.15 -18.23 -27.48
C ALA A 464 17.32 -17.12 -28.54
N ASP A 465 16.73 -17.31 -29.73
CA ASP A 465 16.85 -16.37 -30.85
C ASP A 465 15.99 -15.11 -30.66
N ASN A 466 14.97 -15.14 -29.78
CA ASN A 466 14.10 -14.00 -29.54
C ASN A 466 13.37 -14.15 -28.20
N ALA A 467 13.93 -13.56 -27.16
CA ALA A 467 13.44 -13.68 -25.79
C ALA A 467 13.30 -12.33 -25.11
N CYS A 468 12.35 -12.21 -24.17
CA CYS A 468 12.21 -11.02 -23.34
C CYS A 468 11.77 -11.40 -21.92
N ASN A 469 11.74 -10.38 -21.04
CA ASN A 469 11.28 -10.52 -19.64
C ASN A 469 11.89 -11.75 -18.98
N MET A 470 13.23 -11.85 -19.02
CA MET A 470 13.97 -12.96 -18.47
C MET A 470 14.61 -12.62 -17.13
N GLU A 471 14.73 -13.61 -16.29
CA GLU A 471 15.49 -13.57 -15.04
C GLU A 471 16.40 -14.80 -14.92
N ILE A 472 17.49 -14.65 -14.17
CA ILE A 472 18.46 -15.71 -13.89
C ILE A 472 18.52 -16.01 -12.41
N ALA A 473 18.63 -17.29 -12.06
CA ALA A 473 18.91 -17.72 -10.71
C ALA A 473 20.05 -18.72 -10.66
N ALA A 474 20.85 -18.68 -9.61
CA ALA A 474 21.96 -19.60 -9.42
C ALA A 474 22.05 -20.03 -7.95
N ALA A 475 22.21 -21.33 -7.72
CA ALA A 475 22.52 -21.88 -6.42
C ALA A 475 23.25 -23.21 -6.55
N ASN A 476 24.30 -23.42 -5.76
CA ASN A 476 25.07 -24.67 -5.70
C ASN A 476 25.59 -25.15 -7.08
N GLY A 477 25.90 -24.21 -7.98
CA GLY A 477 26.38 -24.50 -9.34
C GLY A 477 25.27 -24.83 -10.36
N SER A 478 24.01 -24.90 -9.95
CA SER A 478 22.86 -24.96 -10.86
C SER A 478 22.49 -23.54 -11.31
N ILE A 479 22.39 -23.32 -12.62
CA ILE A 479 22.06 -22.02 -13.19
C ILE A 479 20.82 -22.21 -14.07
N GLY A 480 19.80 -21.40 -13.85
CA GLY A 480 18.58 -21.41 -14.64
C GLY A 480 18.17 -20.03 -15.09
N ILE A 481 17.72 -19.93 -16.34
CA ILE A 481 17.15 -18.70 -16.92
C ILE A 481 15.72 -18.99 -17.33
N GLY A 482 14.79 -18.31 -16.66
CA GLY A 482 13.40 -18.25 -17.11
C GLY A 482 13.25 -17.11 -18.11
N TYR A 483 12.56 -17.35 -19.22
CA TYR A 483 12.35 -16.33 -20.23
C TYR A 483 11.04 -16.56 -20.99
N ARG A 484 10.55 -15.50 -21.58
CA ARG A 484 9.39 -15.49 -22.47
C ARG A 484 9.87 -15.61 -23.90
N ASP A 485 9.44 -16.65 -24.62
CA ASP A 485 9.83 -16.89 -26.01
C ASP A 485 8.88 -16.19 -26.98
N LEU A 486 9.37 -15.14 -27.63
CA LEU A 486 8.59 -14.35 -28.60
C LEU A 486 8.35 -15.07 -29.93
N ASN A 487 9.10 -16.11 -30.22
CA ASN A 487 8.93 -16.95 -31.43
C ASN A 487 7.88 -18.05 -31.20
N ASP A 488 7.51 -18.33 -29.93
CA ASP A 488 6.60 -19.40 -29.56
C ASP A 488 5.42 -18.85 -28.72
N ASN A 489 4.63 -17.95 -29.33
CA ASN A 489 3.43 -17.36 -28.71
C ASN A 489 3.61 -16.77 -27.31
N ASN A 490 4.80 -16.29 -26.99
CA ASN A 490 5.11 -15.69 -25.70
C ASN A 490 5.02 -16.65 -24.50
N VAL A 491 5.19 -17.95 -24.72
CA VAL A 491 5.14 -18.94 -23.64
C VAL A 491 6.37 -18.87 -22.72
N PRO A 492 6.24 -19.23 -21.45
CA PRO A 492 7.35 -19.31 -20.52
C PRO A 492 8.23 -20.53 -20.80
N LYS A 493 9.54 -20.32 -20.84
CA LYS A 493 10.55 -21.36 -20.96
C LYS A 493 11.59 -21.26 -19.85
N LEU A 494 12.19 -22.38 -19.51
CA LEU A 494 13.33 -22.49 -18.60
C LEU A 494 14.50 -23.13 -19.32
N ALA A 495 15.62 -22.41 -19.39
CA ALA A 495 16.92 -22.97 -19.82
C ALA A 495 17.77 -23.25 -18.58
N VAL A 496 18.30 -24.45 -18.46
CA VAL A 496 19.18 -24.86 -17.36
C VAL A 496 20.55 -25.24 -17.92
N TRP A 497 21.61 -24.69 -17.33
CA TRP A 497 23.00 -24.97 -17.69
C TRP A 497 23.48 -26.28 -17.07
N ASP A 498 23.96 -27.23 -17.89
CA ASP A 498 24.46 -28.54 -17.42
C ASP A 498 25.99 -28.58 -17.21
N GLY A 499 26.65 -27.45 -17.34
CA GLY A 499 28.11 -27.31 -17.31
C GLY A 499 28.74 -27.22 -18.70
N THR A 500 28.02 -27.56 -19.78
CA THR A 500 28.49 -27.55 -21.17
C THR A 500 27.50 -26.92 -22.13
N ALA A 501 26.21 -27.08 -21.90
CA ALA A 501 25.15 -26.60 -22.81
C ALA A 501 23.90 -26.18 -22.00
N TRP A 502 23.06 -25.38 -22.66
CA TRP A 502 21.74 -25.01 -22.16
C TRP A 502 20.69 -26.04 -22.57
N ASN A 503 19.97 -26.59 -21.59
CA ASN A 503 18.85 -27.49 -21.83
C ASN A 503 17.55 -26.72 -21.58
N THR A 504 16.77 -26.50 -22.64
CA THR A 504 15.55 -25.69 -22.59
C THR A 504 14.30 -26.55 -22.52
N THR A 505 13.37 -26.17 -21.65
CA THR A 505 12.06 -26.80 -21.48
C THR A 505 10.96 -25.74 -21.57
N THR A 506 9.92 -26.02 -22.36
CA THR A 506 8.68 -25.22 -22.36
C THR A 506 7.88 -25.58 -21.10
N LEU A 507 7.51 -24.57 -20.30
CA LEU A 507 6.84 -24.76 -19.03
C LEU A 507 5.30 -24.80 -19.18
N SER A 508 4.77 -23.99 -20.11
CA SER A 508 3.32 -23.89 -20.37
C SER A 508 3.09 -23.57 -21.84
N GLU A 509 1.97 -24.01 -22.38
CA GLU A 509 1.45 -23.58 -23.70
C GLU A 509 0.67 -22.26 -23.63
N GLN A 510 0.50 -21.70 -22.43
CA GLN A 510 -0.17 -20.42 -22.23
C GLN A 510 0.87 -19.30 -22.25
N ASP A 511 0.51 -18.15 -22.82
CA ASP A 511 1.32 -16.95 -22.78
C ASP A 511 1.49 -16.39 -21.37
N CYS A 512 2.56 -15.64 -21.15
CA CYS A 512 2.80 -14.91 -19.92
C CYS A 512 3.27 -13.47 -20.21
N GLY A 513 3.16 -12.59 -19.24
CA GLY A 513 3.63 -11.20 -19.31
C GLY A 513 5.07 -11.06 -18.84
N THR A 514 5.35 -11.49 -17.61
CA THR A 514 6.66 -11.44 -16.96
C THR A 514 7.03 -12.80 -16.38
N ILE A 515 8.28 -13.00 -16.04
CA ILE A 515 8.78 -14.23 -15.41
C ILE A 515 9.70 -13.82 -14.28
N SER A 516 9.49 -14.41 -13.10
CA SER A 516 10.44 -14.35 -11.99
C SER A 516 11.06 -15.71 -11.75
N VAL A 517 12.34 -15.72 -11.38
CA VAL A 517 13.11 -16.93 -11.16
C VAL A 517 13.83 -16.87 -9.82
N LEU A 518 13.78 -17.97 -9.08
CA LEU A 518 14.45 -18.11 -7.79
C LEU A 518 15.14 -19.46 -7.69
N ALA A 519 16.34 -19.50 -7.19
CA ALA A 519 17.02 -20.75 -6.86
C ALA A 519 16.99 -21.01 -5.35
N ASP A 520 16.67 -22.26 -4.97
CA ASP A 520 16.67 -22.74 -3.58
C ASP A 520 17.30 -24.12 -3.52
N GLY A 521 18.46 -24.21 -2.91
CA GLY A 521 19.23 -25.44 -2.88
C GLY A 521 19.56 -25.94 -4.30
N ASN A 522 19.00 -27.08 -4.70
CA ASN A 522 19.16 -27.66 -6.04
C ASN A 522 17.91 -27.46 -6.91
N SER A 523 16.95 -26.69 -6.45
CA SER A 523 15.71 -26.40 -7.17
C SER A 523 15.75 -25.02 -7.81
N ILE A 524 15.09 -24.88 -8.95
CA ILE A 524 14.84 -23.62 -9.61
C ILE A 524 13.34 -23.44 -9.72
N TRP A 525 12.85 -22.37 -9.12
CA TRP A 525 11.46 -21.96 -9.17
C TRP A 525 11.27 -20.96 -10.29
N VAL A 526 10.22 -21.13 -11.08
CA VAL A 526 9.84 -20.19 -12.14
C VAL A 526 8.40 -19.78 -11.95
N VAL A 527 8.17 -18.48 -11.89
CA VAL A 527 6.89 -17.84 -11.60
C VAL A 527 6.50 -16.93 -12.75
N PRO A 528 5.82 -17.46 -13.78
CA PRO A 528 5.30 -16.64 -14.86
C PRO A 528 4.07 -15.87 -14.39
N SER A 529 3.94 -14.60 -14.76
CA SER A 529 2.84 -13.69 -14.37
C SER A 529 2.12 -13.14 -15.61
N GLY A 530 0.89 -12.66 -15.43
CA GLY A 530 0.12 -11.98 -16.48
C GLY A 530 -0.55 -12.91 -17.49
N GLY A 531 -0.85 -14.14 -17.11
CA GLY A 531 -1.55 -15.13 -17.94
C GLY A 531 -2.32 -16.13 -17.09
N LYS A 532 -2.64 -17.29 -17.70
CA LYS A 532 -3.22 -18.45 -16.98
C LYS A 532 -2.14 -19.50 -16.71
N THR A 533 -0.98 -19.05 -16.26
CA THR A 533 0.16 -19.90 -15.98
C THR A 533 0.21 -20.27 -14.51
N ASP A 534 0.80 -21.42 -14.21
CA ASP A 534 1.04 -21.91 -12.86
C ASP A 534 2.47 -21.58 -12.40
N VAL A 535 2.83 -21.91 -11.18
CA VAL A 535 4.21 -21.91 -10.66
C VAL A 535 4.88 -23.22 -11.03
N PHE A 536 6.14 -23.17 -11.44
CA PHE A 536 6.92 -24.34 -11.82
C PHE A 536 8.15 -24.50 -10.95
N ARG A 537 8.43 -25.71 -10.55
CA ARG A 537 9.66 -26.09 -9.85
C ARG A 537 10.44 -27.11 -10.68
N TRP A 538 11.65 -26.74 -11.04
CA TRP A 538 12.62 -27.66 -11.65
C TRP A 538 13.53 -28.24 -10.57
N GLU A 539 13.76 -29.55 -10.59
CA GLU A 539 14.70 -30.23 -9.71
C GLU A 539 15.25 -31.46 -10.41
N SER A 540 16.58 -31.54 -10.52
CA SER A 540 17.29 -32.71 -11.10
C SER A 540 16.75 -33.16 -12.46
N GLY A 541 16.43 -32.23 -13.34
CA GLY A 541 15.93 -32.49 -14.70
C GLY A 541 14.41 -32.71 -14.81
N THR A 542 13.68 -32.62 -13.72
CA THR A 542 12.21 -32.79 -13.71
C THR A 542 11.53 -31.46 -13.39
N VAL A 543 10.51 -31.10 -14.18
CA VAL A 543 9.65 -29.94 -13.93
C VAL A 543 8.36 -30.42 -13.28
N THR A 544 8.01 -29.83 -12.13
CA THR A 544 6.74 -30.02 -11.42
C THR A 544 5.89 -28.77 -11.58
N ASN A 545 4.65 -28.94 -12.00
CA ASN A 545 3.67 -27.87 -12.09
C ASN A 545 2.91 -27.76 -10.74
N ILE A 546 2.76 -26.52 -10.22
CA ILE A 546 2.08 -26.20 -8.98
C ILE A 546 0.98 -25.19 -9.32
N PRO A 547 -0.29 -25.64 -9.35
CA PRO A 547 -1.40 -24.76 -9.69
C PRO A 547 -1.49 -23.54 -8.75
N LEU A 548 -1.79 -22.35 -9.31
CA LEU A 548 -2.05 -21.15 -8.52
C LEU A 548 -3.29 -21.31 -7.63
N PRO A 549 -3.38 -20.52 -6.52
CA PRO A 549 -4.60 -20.44 -5.73
C PRO A 549 -5.81 -20.07 -6.61
N GLU A 550 -6.95 -20.72 -6.42
CA GLU A 550 -8.17 -20.49 -7.23
C GLU A 550 -8.57 -19.01 -7.24
N ALA A 551 -8.39 -18.32 -6.11
CA ALA A 551 -8.72 -16.91 -5.95
C ALA A 551 -7.96 -15.97 -6.91
N VAL A 552 -6.77 -16.37 -7.38
CA VAL A 552 -5.90 -15.53 -8.22
C VAL A 552 -5.67 -16.10 -9.61
N GLN A 553 -6.21 -17.27 -9.94
CA GLN A 553 -6.11 -17.84 -11.29
C GLN A 553 -6.66 -16.91 -12.36
N GLY A 554 -5.83 -16.59 -13.37
CA GLY A 554 -6.18 -15.69 -14.47
C GLY A 554 -6.32 -14.21 -14.07
N ARG A 555 -5.89 -13.84 -12.85
CA ARG A 555 -5.95 -12.48 -12.33
C ARG A 555 -4.60 -11.95 -11.83
N ALA A 556 -3.60 -12.80 -11.72
CA ALA A 556 -2.28 -12.45 -11.23
C ALA A 556 -1.45 -11.76 -12.32
N PHE A 557 -1.20 -10.46 -12.16
CA PHE A 557 -0.42 -9.65 -13.13
C PHE A 557 1.04 -9.53 -12.77
N GLN A 558 1.36 -9.55 -11.49
CA GLN A 558 2.72 -9.45 -10.96
C GLN A 558 2.87 -10.42 -9.81
N MET A 559 3.86 -11.27 -9.89
CA MET A 559 4.18 -12.23 -8.83
C MET A 559 5.69 -12.23 -8.59
N THR A 560 6.09 -12.12 -7.32
CA THR A 560 7.50 -12.17 -6.92
C THR A 560 7.69 -13.28 -5.90
N PRO A 561 8.56 -14.26 -6.19
CA PRO A 561 8.84 -15.36 -5.28
C PRO A 561 9.88 -14.99 -4.21
N ALA A 562 9.83 -15.70 -3.08
CA ALA A 562 10.88 -15.76 -2.08
C ALA A 562 10.89 -17.12 -1.39
N VAL A 563 12.02 -17.52 -0.85
CA VAL A 563 12.13 -18.67 0.06
C VAL A 563 12.61 -18.20 1.41
N ALA A 564 11.88 -18.55 2.45
CA ALA A 564 12.25 -18.27 3.83
C ALA A 564 12.06 -19.54 4.67
N GLN A 565 13.06 -19.90 5.45
CA GLN A 565 13.05 -21.09 6.32
C GLN A 565 12.67 -22.39 5.58
N GLY A 566 13.06 -22.51 4.30
CA GLY A 566 12.74 -23.66 3.46
C GLY A 566 11.30 -23.75 2.97
N ASN A 567 10.49 -22.70 3.18
CA ASN A 567 9.14 -22.57 2.64
C ASN A 567 9.13 -21.57 1.50
N PHE A 568 8.37 -21.89 0.45
CA PHE A 568 8.19 -21.01 -0.69
C PHE A 568 7.02 -20.03 -0.45
N TYR A 569 7.26 -18.76 -0.76
CA TYR A 569 6.30 -17.69 -0.69
C TYR A 569 6.28 -16.93 -2.01
N MET A 570 5.16 -16.32 -2.34
CA MET A 570 5.07 -15.38 -3.45
C MET A 570 4.11 -14.24 -3.15
N THR A 571 4.46 -13.02 -3.54
CA THR A 571 3.48 -11.93 -3.63
C THR A 571 2.64 -12.10 -4.88
N VAL A 572 1.38 -11.72 -4.80
CA VAL A 572 0.45 -11.73 -5.92
C VAL A 572 -0.31 -10.41 -5.92
N ASN A 573 -0.35 -9.76 -7.07
CA ASN A 573 -1.28 -8.65 -7.29
C ASN A 573 -2.65 -9.24 -7.68
N ALA A 574 -3.63 -9.14 -6.79
CA ALA A 574 -5.01 -9.54 -7.06
C ALA A 574 -5.80 -8.34 -7.60
N GLN A 575 -6.45 -8.49 -8.74
CA GLN A 575 -7.40 -7.49 -9.24
C GLN A 575 -8.77 -7.70 -8.62
N ASN A 576 -9.28 -6.69 -7.93
CA ASN A 576 -10.56 -6.59 -7.25
C ASN A 576 -10.65 -7.31 -5.87
N PRO A 577 -10.31 -6.61 -4.80
CA PRO A 577 -9.67 -5.29 -4.79
C PRO A 577 -8.25 -5.35 -5.34
N GLU A 578 -7.72 -4.23 -5.83
CA GLU A 578 -6.33 -4.15 -6.29
C GLU A 578 -5.42 -4.17 -5.05
N GLU A 579 -4.95 -5.37 -4.71
CA GLU A 579 -4.15 -5.63 -3.51
C GLU A 579 -2.96 -6.51 -3.82
N PHE A 580 -1.85 -6.22 -3.13
CA PHE A 580 -0.70 -7.12 -3.09
C PHE A 580 -0.78 -7.95 -1.81
N VAL A 581 -0.89 -9.26 -1.98
CA VAL A 581 -0.99 -10.23 -0.90
C VAL A 581 0.12 -11.26 -1.01
N LEU A 582 0.46 -11.90 0.12
CA LEU A 582 1.44 -12.97 0.17
C LEU A 582 0.75 -14.32 0.29
N TYR A 583 1.15 -15.27 -0.55
CA TYR A 583 0.81 -16.68 -0.43
C TYR A 583 2.01 -17.50 -0.01
N GLY A 584 1.83 -18.40 0.94
CA GLY A 584 2.78 -19.43 1.31
C GLY A 584 2.37 -20.77 0.75
N LEU A 585 3.32 -21.55 0.22
CA LEU A 585 3.09 -22.90 -0.27
C LEU A 585 3.22 -23.90 0.88
N ASN A 586 2.15 -24.61 1.17
CA ASN A 586 2.12 -25.65 2.20
C ASN A 586 2.83 -26.94 1.73
N LYS A 587 3.25 -27.78 2.67
CA LYS A 587 3.92 -29.06 2.38
C LYS A 587 3.05 -30.04 1.60
N ASP A 588 1.73 -29.90 1.66
CA ASP A 588 0.75 -30.70 0.90
C ASP A 588 0.49 -30.19 -0.52
N GLY A 589 1.17 -29.10 -0.93
CA GLY A 589 1.02 -28.47 -2.24
C GLY A 589 -0.15 -27.48 -2.34
N THR A 590 -0.85 -27.19 -1.25
CA THR A 590 -1.89 -26.14 -1.19
C THR A 590 -1.28 -24.78 -0.86
N TRP A 591 -2.04 -23.72 -1.11
CA TRP A 591 -1.64 -22.35 -0.83
C TRP A 591 -2.41 -21.78 0.35
N SER A 592 -1.72 -21.06 1.21
CA SER A 592 -2.32 -20.28 2.30
C SER A 592 -2.01 -18.81 2.14
N LEU A 593 -3.03 -17.97 2.31
CA LEU A 593 -2.85 -16.53 2.44
C LEU A 593 -2.06 -16.26 3.74
N THR A 594 -0.99 -15.49 3.65
CA THR A 594 -0.04 -15.26 4.75
C THR A 594 0.05 -13.78 5.07
N GLY A 595 -0.36 -13.42 6.27
CA GLY A 595 -0.37 -12.03 6.72
C GLY A 595 -1.55 -11.21 6.16
N ASN A 596 -1.56 -9.94 6.52
CA ASN A 596 -2.47 -8.94 5.96
C ASN A 596 -2.00 -8.49 4.56
N PRO A 597 -2.82 -7.77 3.79
CA PRO A 597 -2.38 -7.16 2.52
C PRO A 597 -1.14 -6.28 2.71
N ILE A 598 -0.20 -6.37 1.76
CA ILE A 598 1.06 -5.62 1.80
C ILE A 598 0.81 -4.16 1.44
N ALA A 599 0.07 -3.92 0.36
CA ALA A 599 -0.33 -2.60 -0.13
C ALA A 599 -1.52 -2.73 -1.07
N GLN A 600 -2.30 -1.65 -1.23
CA GLN A 600 -3.41 -1.60 -2.17
C GLN A 600 -2.97 -1.29 -3.60
N SER A 601 -1.87 -0.55 -3.77
CA SER A 601 -1.29 -0.28 -5.09
C SER A 601 0.22 -0.12 -5.01
N MET A 602 0.91 -0.53 -6.07
CA MET A 602 2.35 -0.36 -6.24
C MET A 602 2.64 0.10 -7.68
N VAL A 603 3.68 0.90 -7.87
CA VAL A 603 4.08 1.36 -9.21
C VAL A 603 4.79 0.26 -9.99
N ASN A 604 5.62 -0.52 -9.29
CA ASN A 604 6.43 -1.60 -9.87
C ASN A 604 6.24 -2.89 -9.08
N GLN A 605 6.71 -3.99 -9.68
CA GLN A 605 6.78 -5.28 -9.00
C GLN A 605 7.59 -5.14 -7.69
N PRO A 606 7.08 -5.64 -6.55
CA PRO A 606 7.82 -5.60 -5.29
C PRO A 606 9.04 -6.50 -5.34
N VAL A 607 10.05 -6.20 -4.53
CA VAL A 607 11.19 -7.09 -4.29
C VAL A 607 11.01 -7.76 -2.94
N LEU A 608 11.09 -9.09 -2.92
CA LEU A 608 11.04 -9.89 -1.70
C LEU A 608 12.43 -10.43 -1.36
N ALA A 609 12.79 -10.39 -0.10
CA ALA A 609 13.97 -11.06 0.41
C ALA A 609 13.74 -11.61 1.81
N ALA A 610 14.42 -12.70 2.17
CA ALA A 610 14.31 -13.31 3.48
C ALA A 610 15.56 -13.03 4.31
N GLN A 611 15.39 -12.64 5.57
CA GLN A 611 16.49 -12.54 6.52
C GLN A 611 16.09 -13.22 7.83
N LYS A 612 16.85 -14.26 8.22
CA LYS A 612 16.56 -15.04 9.43
C LYS A 612 15.11 -15.56 9.45
N GLN A 613 14.30 -15.02 10.35
CA GLN A 613 12.90 -15.40 10.60
C GLN A 613 11.91 -14.39 10.03
N ALA A 614 12.33 -13.57 9.07
CA ALA A 614 11.48 -12.57 8.49
C ALA A 614 11.57 -12.53 6.96
N LEU A 615 10.46 -12.20 6.34
CA LEU A 615 10.39 -11.72 4.96
C LEU A 615 10.37 -10.19 4.98
N TYR A 616 11.06 -9.60 4.03
CA TYR A 616 11.03 -8.18 3.76
C TYR A 616 10.46 -7.94 2.36
N CYS A 617 9.66 -6.92 2.23
CA CYS A 617 9.06 -6.48 0.97
C CYS A 617 9.41 -5.01 0.72
N LEU A 618 10.11 -4.75 -0.37
CA LEU A 618 10.49 -3.41 -0.82
C LEU A 618 9.68 -3.05 -2.06
N TYR A 619 9.02 -1.89 -2.04
CA TYR A 619 8.19 -1.44 -3.16
C TYR A 619 8.09 0.10 -3.21
N ALA A 620 7.63 0.63 -4.35
CA ALA A 620 7.30 2.04 -4.50
C ALA A 620 5.77 2.23 -4.53
N THR A 621 5.29 3.21 -3.80
CA THR A 621 3.89 3.64 -3.78
C THR A 621 3.53 4.46 -5.03
N SER A 622 2.26 4.75 -5.25
CA SER A 622 1.78 5.52 -6.42
C SER A 622 2.37 6.93 -6.52
N ASP A 623 2.81 7.51 -5.42
CA ASP A 623 3.51 8.80 -5.34
C ASP A 623 5.05 8.65 -5.37
N LEU A 624 5.54 7.48 -5.81
CA LEU A 624 6.95 7.14 -5.97
C LEU A 624 7.76 7.14 -4.66
N GLN A 625 7.10 7.00 -3.51
CA GLN A 625 7.79 6.84 -2.24
C GLN A 625 8.15 5.37 -2.01
N MET A 626 9.39 5.11 -1.62
CA MET A 626 9.84 3.77 -1.27
C MET A 626 9.32 3.37 0.10
N GLN A 627 8.86 2.12 0.20
CA GLN A 627 8.41 1.50 1.45
C GLN A 627 9.12 0.18 1.66
N LEU A 628 9.53 -0.06 2.89
CA LEU A 628 10.06 -1.34 3.34
C LEU A 628 9.15 -1.91 4.42
N LYS A 629 8.63 -3.11 4.18
CA LYS A 629 7.84 -3.86 5.16
C LYS A 629 8.56 -5.11 5.61
N LYS A 630 8.26 -5.55 6.81
CA LYS A 630 8.77 -6.76 7.45
C LYS A 630 7.62 -7.63 7.93
N LEU A 631 7.65 -8.90 7.60
CA LEU A 631 6.79 -9.94 8.14
C LEU A 631 7.66 -10.91 8.95
N THR A 632 7.46 -10.96 10.27
CA THR A 632 8.15 -11.95 11.10
C THR A 632 7.41 -13.27 10.97
N LEU A 633 8.07 -14.26 10.40
CA LEU A 633 7.53 -15.61 10.29
C LEU A 633 7.67 -16.31 11.64
N GLU A 634 6.60 -16.92 12.11
CA GLU A 634 6.73 -17.80 13.26
C GLU A 634 7.74 -18.91 12.94
N THR A 635 8.73 -19.06 13.78
CA THR A 635 9.49 -20.29 13.80
C THR A 635 8.56 -21.36 14.38
N GLU A 636 8.24 -22.40 13.63
CA GLU A 636 8.21 -23.72 14.26
C GLU A 636 9.66 -24.01 14.69
N THR A 637 10.12 -23.40 15.77
CA THR A 637 11.16 -24.05 16.57
C THR A 637 10.52 -25.39 16.90
N PRO A 638 11.14 -26.53 16.58
CA PRO A 638 10.72 -27.80 17.18
C PRO A 638 10.68 -27.48 18.66
N ALA A 639 9.49 -27.44 19.26
CA ALA A 639 9.34 -27.11 20.65
C ALA A 639 10.20 -28.13 21.37
N VAL A 640 11.33 -27.72 21.93
CA VAL A 640 12.14 -28.62 22.76
C VAL A 640 11.20 -29.00 23.88
N THR A 641 10.77 -30.24 23.88
CA THR A 641 9.78 -30.73 24.82
C THR A 641 10.17 -30.32 26.22
N GLY A 642 9.38 -29.43 26.86
CA GLY A 642 9.68 -28.92 28.18
C GLY A 642 10.44 -27.57 28.22
N ASP A 643 10.75 -26.95 27.08
CA ASP A 643 11.27 -25.57 27.00
C ASP A 643 10.10 -24.58 27.08
N VAL A 644 9.65 -24.31 28.28
CA VAL A 644 8.46 -23.46 28.55
C VAL A 644 8.81 -22.00 28.40
N ASN A 645 10.06 -21.60 28.61
CA ASN A 645 10.47 -20.20 28.50
C ASN A 645 10.88 -19.78 27.09
N GLY A 646 11.06 -20.75 26.17
CA GLY A 646 11.39 -20.51 24.75
C GLY A 646 12.87 -20.12 24.51
N ASP A 647 13.79 -20.44 25.45
CA ASP A 647 15.22 -20.13 25.31
C ASP A 647 16.02 -21.17 24.50
N GLY A 648 15.35 -22.21 23.98
CA GLY A 648 15.93 -23.30 23.19
C GLY A 648 16.43 -24.48 24.01
N THR A 649 16.27 -24.47 25.35
CA THR A 649 16.75 -25.54 26.23
C THR A 649 15.78 -25.85 27.37
N ALA A 650 15.32 -27.07 27.47
CA ALA A 650 14.54 -27.49 28.64
C ALA A 650 15.45 -27.58 29.89
N ASN A 651 15.23 -26.75 30.89
CA ASN A 651 16.06 -26.66 32.08
C ASN A 651 15.25 -26.23 33.35
N LEU A 652 15.94 -25.89 34.43
CA LEU A 652 15.27 -25.52 35.68
C LEU A 652 14.47 -24.21 35.59
N ALA A 653 14.82 -23.29 34.66
CA ALA A 653 14.11 -22.05 34.47
C ALA A 653 12.67 -22.29 33.97
N ASP A 654 12.47 -23.32 33.12
CA ASP A 654 11.16 -23.72 32.61
C ASP A 654 10.28 -24.26 33.74
N THR A 655 10.88 -25.05 34.64
CA THR A 655 10.16 -25.53 35.82
C THR A 655 9.68 -24.36 36.69
N VAL A 656 10.50 -23.34 36.86
CA VAL A 656 10.14 -22.14 37.62
C VAL A 656 9.02 -21.35 36.93
N LEU A 657 9.07 -21.18 35.60
CA LEU A 657 8.03 -20.47 34.84
C LEU A 657 6.70 -21.23 34.91
N LEU A 658 6.71 -22.57 34.69
CA LEU A 658 5.51 -23.37 34.78
C LEU A 658 4.92 -23.38 36.21
N GLN A 659 5.76 -23.38 37.25
CA GLN A 659 5.29 -23.23 38.64
C GLN A 659 4.61 -21.89 38.88
N LYS A 660 5.17 -20.79 38.40
CA LYS A 660 4.56 -19.43 38.49
C LYS A 660 3.20 -19.37 37.82
N TYR A 661 3.09 -19.99 36.65
CA TYR A 661 1.80 -20.10 35.95
C TYR A 661 0.77 -20.86 36.77
N LEU A 662 1.14 -22.04 37.30
CA LEU A 662 0.23 -22.87 38.11
C LEU A 662 -0.18 -22.19 39.42
N LEU A 663 0.63 -21.25 39.93
CA LEU A 663 0.32 -20.44 41.10
C LEU A 663 -0.49 -19.17 40.76
N GLY A 664 -0.75 -18.89 39.49
CA GLY A 664 -1.44 -17.69 39.01
C GLY A 664 -0.60 -16.41 39.09
N GLU A 665 0.74 -16.55 39.18
CA GLU A 665 1.67 -15.41 39.27
C GLU A 665 2.06 -14.85 37.90
N THR A 666 1.84 -15.60 36.83
CA THR A 666 2.14 -15.19 35.45
C THR A 666 1.19 -15.86 34.46
N ALA A 667 1.02 -15.27 33.27
CA ALA A 667 0.37 -15.89 32.12
C ALA A 667 1.42 -16.51 31.21
N LEU A 668 1.06 -17.56 30.46
CA LEU A 668 1.86 -18.13 29.39
C LEU A 668 1.33 -17.64 28.05
N THR A 669 2.23 -17.38 27.08
CA THR A 669 1.85 -17.19 25.68
C THR A 669 1.34 -18.52 25.08
N ALA A 670 0.67 -18.49 23.94
CA ALA A 670 0.19 -19.71 23.27
C ALA A 670 1.31 -20.71 22.98
N ALA A 671 2.49 -20.24 22.54
CA ALA A 671 3.67 -21.06 22.31
C ALA A 671 4.20 -21.70 23.61
N GLN A 672 4.26 -20.91 24.69
CA GLN A 672 4.66 -21.38 26.03
C GLN A 672 3.67 -22.39 26.60
N ALA A 673 2.37 -22.16 26.40
CA ALA A 673 1.33 -23.08 26.81
C ALA A 673 1.45 -24.43 26.09
N LYS A 674 1.68 -24.42 24.77
CA LYS A 674 1.90 -25.63 23.98
C LYS A 674 3.17 -26.37 24.41
N ALA A 675 4.25 -25.70 24.76
CA ALA A 675 5.48 -26.31 25.29
C ALA A 675 5.32 -26.84 26.71
N ALA A 676 4.37 -26.29 27.48
CA ALA A 676 4.08 -26.67 28.87
C ALA A 676 3.12 -27.84 28.98
N ASP A 677 2.26 -28.12 27.98
CA ASP A 677 1.35 -29.26 27.92
C ASP A 677 2.14 -30.52 27.51
N LEU A 678 2.80 -31.12 28.48
CA LEU A 678 3.69 -32.29 28.28
C LEU A 678 2.95 -33.63 28.21
N GLN A 679 1.68 -33.64 28.58
CA GLN A 679 0.80 -34.80 28.47
C GLN A 679 -0.06 -34.76 27.21
N ALA A 680 -0.05 -33.64 26.47
CA ALA A 680 -0.84 -33.39 25.24
C ALA A 680 -2.34 -33.66 25.48
N ASP A 681 -2.86 -33.16 26.61
CA ASP A 681 -4.26 -33.30 27.01
C ASP A 681 -5.03 -31.96 26.98
N ASP A 682 -4.44 -30.92 26.37
CA ASP A 682 -4.95 -29.57 26.27
C ASP A 682 -5.19 -28.87 27.65
N SER A 683 -4.51 -29.37 28.69
CA SER A 683 -4.69 -28.88 30.07
C SER A 683 -3.36 -28.75 30.80
N ILE A 684 -2.90 -27.55 31.06
CA ILE A 684 -1.67 -27.30 31.80
C ILE A 684 -1.94 -27.37 33.30
N ASN A 685 -1.34 -28.38 33.95
CA ASN A 685 -1.60 -28.67 35.36
C ASN A 685 -0.35 -29.25 36.08
N GLY A 686 -0.54 -29.71 37.33
CA GLY A 686 0.55 -30.24 38.15
C GLY A 686 1.18 -31.51 37.61
N PHE A 687 0.50 -32.23 36.72
CA PHE A 687 1.06 -33.44 36.09
C PHE A 687 2.10 -33.09 35.04
N ASP A 688 1.90 -32.01 34.27
CA ASP A 688 2.88 -31.48 33.30
C ASP A 688 4.16 -31.06 34.01
N LEU A 689 4.01 -30.37 35.13
CA LEU A 689 5.15 -30.01 35.98
C LEU A 689 5.91 -31.25 36.48
N ALA A 690 5.20 -32.34 36.81
CA ALA A 690 5.83 -33.60 37.21
C ALA A 690 6.58 -34.25 36.04
N VAL A 691 5.99 -34.24 34.83
CA VAL A 691 6.63 -34.74 33.60
C VAL A 691 7.87 -33.92 33.27
N LEU A 692 7.81 -32.57 33.35
CA LEU A 692 8.95 -31.69 33.12
C LEU A 692 10.12 -32.03 34.07
N ARG A 693 9.83 -32.17 35.36
CA ARG A 693 10.85 -32.59 36.35
C ARG A 693 11.47 -33.96 36.07
N GLN A 694 10.67 -34.90 35.58
CA GLN A 694 11.17 -36.20 35.16
C GLN A 694 12.07 -36.13 33.93
N LEU A 695 11.71 -35.29 32.95
CA LEU A 695 12.56 -35.05 31.77
C LEU A 695 13.92 -34.49 32.19
N LEU A 696 13.93 -33.48 33.04
CA LEU A 696 15.18 -32.86 33.49
C LEU A 696 16.08 -33.77 34.32
N THR A 697 15.49 -34.74 35.06
CA THR A 697 16.26 -35.74 35.84
C THR A 697 16.79 -36.87 35.01
N LYS A 698 16.31 -37.08 33.77
CA LYS A 698 16.82 -38.13 32.86
C LYS A 698 17.98 -37.62 31.96
N VAL A 699 18.16 -36.33 31.89
CA VAL A 699 19.21 -35.66 31.08
C VAL A 699 20.46 -35.37 31.94
N ALA A 700 20.34 -35.41 33.27
CA ALA A 700 21.47 -35.36 34.22
C ALA A 700 21.96 -36.79 34.53
#